data_78aa649cea48622e4448525f311fe71a
#
_entry.id   78aa649cea48622e4448525f311fe71a
#
_cell.length_a   1.000
_cell.length_b   1.000
_cell.length_c   1.000
_cell.angle_alpha   90.00
_cell.angle_beta   90.00
_cell.angle_gamma   90.00
#
_symmetry.space_group_name_H-M   'P 1'
#
loop_
_entity.id
_entity.type
_entity.pdbx_description
1 polymer ?
#
loop_
_entity_poly.entity_id
_entity_poly.type
_entity_poly.pdbx_seq_one_letter_code
_entity_poly.pdbx_strand_id
1 'polypeptide(L)'
;MSEKTGGYDASSITVLEGLAAVRKRPGMYIGSTGERGLHHLVYEIVDNAVDEALAGYCTEVNVTLMEDGSVQVVDNGRGIPIDIHPVEKKPALEVVLTVLHAGGKFGDGGYSVSGGLHGVGVSVVNALSSDLSVEVHRDGFIWRQSYKIGVPNAPVAKGEASTRTGTTVQFWPDAEIFESTDFSFEILSTRFREMAFLNRGLILTLTDLRPGHVDDKGEAIAVRYQYQGGIADFVKHLNSTRGEQHKSIIFIQAEDKKLKISLEVAMQWNTGFSESVYTFANTIHTHEGGTHEEGFRTALTSIVNKFGEEQGFIKKKEDRLTGDDVREGLTAIVSLKLAEPQFEGQTKTKLGNTEAKSFTQKAVNEFLTQWFEANPAEGKDIVRKSIDAAAARVAARKARDLSRNRKGLLEGRGMPGKLADCQWTDPAKCELYIVEGDSAGGSTKGGRDSRNQAVLPIRGKILNVEKARIDRVLQNNEVQALITALGTGIHDDFDVQKLRYHKIILMADADVDGQHIRTLLLTLLFRFMRPLIENGYVYLAAPPLYKLKWGGKDPVEYAFSDRERDGMIKLGLEAGKRLPKEDGIQRFKGLGEMPAKELWDTTMDPEHRVLVQVTLEDAAAADDLFSVLMGEDVEQRRQFIQRNAKDVRFLDI
;
A
#
# COMPACT_ATOMS: atom_id res chain seq x y z
N MET A 1 -39.08 -25.74 32.77
CA MET A 1 -38.89 -25.43 31.36
C MET A 1 -37.43 -25.67 31.05
N SER A 2 -37.15 -26.74 30.32
CA SER A 2 -35.77 -27.15 29.97
C SER A 2 -35.27 -26.27 28.84
N GLU A 3 -34.23 -25.49 29.10
CA GLU A 3 -33.47 -24.80 28.07
C GLU A 3 -32.79 -25.82 27.15
N LYS A 4 -33.19 -25.84 25.88
CA LYS A 4 -32.51 -26.58 24.84
C LYS A 4 -31.16 -25.88 24.61
N THR A 5 -30.09 -26.37 25.21
CA THR A 5 -28.73 -26.14 24.73
C THR A 5 -28.65 -26.70 23.35
N GLY A 6 -28.59 -25.81 22.33
CA GLY A 6 -28.31 -26.18 20.96
C GLY A 6 -26.96 -26.84 20.88
N GLY A 7 -26.92 -28.17 20.77
CA GLY A 7 -25.69 -28.92 20.64
C GLY A 7 -25.03 -28.61 19.29
N TYR A 8 -23.74 -28.29 19.29
CA TYR A 8 -22.92 -28.25 18.10
C TYR A 8 -22.73 -29.68 17.61
N ASP A 9 -23.46 -30.08 16.56
CA ASP A 9 -23.41 -31.40 15.94
C ASP A 9 -23.16 -31.33 14.45
N ALA A 10 -23.08 -32.47 13.77
CA ALA A 10 -22.81 -32.55 12.35
C ALA A 10 -23.81 -31.75 11.47
N SER A 11 -25.02 -31.52 11.95
CA SER A 11 -26.05 -30.74 11.22
C SER A 11 -25.75 -29.22 11.25
N SER A 12 -24.91 -28.77 12.19
CA SER A 12 -24.46 -27.38 12.28
C SER A 12 -23.27 -27.06 11.33
N ILE A 13 -22.69 -28.08 10.66
CA ILE A 13 -21.62 -27.94 9.68
C ILE A 13 -22.26 -27.73 8.30
N THR A 14 -22.19 -26.50 7.80
CA THR A 14 -22.66 -26.15 6.44
C THR A 14 -21.52 -26.30 5.45
N VAL A 15 -21.68 -27.12 4.42
CA VAL A 15 -20.76 -27.20 3.28
C VAL A 15 -21.25 -26.23 2.20
N LEU A 16 -20.38 -25.29 1.80
CA LEU A 16 -20.62 -24.38 0.70
C LEU A 16 -19.83 -24.85 -0.52
N GLU A 17 -20.48 -25.07 -1.64
CA GLU A 17 -19.85 -25.52 -2.87
C GLU A 17 -19.77 -24.37 -3.90
N GLY A 18 -18.69 -24.38 -4.72
CA GLY A 18 -18.52 -23.49 -5.86
C GLY A 18 -18.58 -21.99 -5.50
N LEU A 19 -19.20 -21.21 -6.38
CA LEU A 19 -19.26 -19.74 -6.27
C LEU A 19 -20.10 -19.23 -5.08
N ALA A 20 -20.97 -20.06 -4.51
CA ALA A 20 -21.73 -19.69 -3.31
C ALA A 20 -20.82 -19.45 -2.09
N ALA A 21 -19.69 -20.17 -2.00
CA ALA A 21 -18.69 -19.96 -0.95
C ALA A 21 -18.04 -18.57 -1.06
N VAL A 22 -17.75 -18.11 -2.29
CA VAL A 22 -17.18 -16.78 -2.57
C VAL A 22 -18.13 -15.69 -2.11
N ARG A 23 -19.38 -15.75 -2.50
CA ARG A 23 -20.41 -14.76 -2.11
C ARG A 23 -20.65 -14.71 -0.60
N LYS A 24 -20.58 -15.86 0.07
CA LYS A 24 -20.78 -15.94 1.53
C LYS A 24 -19.64 -15.32 2.33
N ARG A 25 -18.40 -15.41 1.81
CA ARG A 25 -17.19 -14.90 2.47
C ARG A 25 -16.26 -14.23 1.46
N PRO A 26 -16.65 -13.11 0.84
CA PRO A 26 -15.86 -12.46 -0.20
C PRO A 26 -14.48 -12.02 0.31
N GLY A 27 -14.36 -11.56 1.56
CA GLY A 27 -13.10 -11.14 2.16
C GLY A 27 -12.00 -12.22 2.16
N MET A 28 -12.33 -13.51 2.07
CA MET A 28 -11.33 -14.58 1.93
C MET A 28 -10.66 -14.59 0.55
N TYR A 29 -11.30 -14.01 -0.48
CA TYR A 29 -10.82 -14.02 -1.86
C TYR A 29 -10.30 -12.68 -2.33
N ILE A 30 -10.93 -11.58 -1.89
CA ILE A 30 -10.59 -10.20 -2.31
C ILE A 30 -10.14 -9.31 -1.16
N GLY A 31 -9.97 -9.86 0.05
CA GLY A 31 -9.46 -9.18 1.24
C GLY A 31 -10.49 -8.33 1.99
N SER A 32 -11.38 -7.62 1.30
CA SER A 32 -12.44 -6.79 1.90
C SER A 32 -13.61 -6.61 0.94
N THR A 33 -14.71 -6.03 1.40
CA THR A 33 -15.87 -5.60 0.58
C THR A 33 -15.95 -4.08 0.43
N GLY A 34 -14.98 -3.35 0.97
CA GLY A 34 -14.81 -1.92 0.76
C GLY A 34 -14.09 -1.59 -0.56
N GLU A 35 -13.65 -0.35 -0.71
CA GLU A 35 -13.01 0.21 -1.92
C GLU A 35 -11.88 -0.67 -2.45
N ARG A 36 -10.99 -1.17 -1.57
CA ARG A 36 -9.87 -2.03 -1.95
C ARG A 36 -10.33 -3.33 -2.62
N GLY A 37 -11.33 -4.01 -2.05
CA GLY A 37 -11.87 -5.24 -2.61
C GLY A 37 -12.61 -5.01 -3.92
N LEU A 38 -13.26 -3.85 -4.07
CA LEU A 38 -13.90 -3.46 -5.33
C LEU A 38 -12.87 -3.35 -6.46
N HIS A 39 -11.77 -2.60 -6.24
CA HIS A 39 -10.72 -2.43 -7.24
C HIS A 39 -10.00 -3.75 -7.56
N HIS A 40 -9.94 -4.68 -6.59
CA HIS A 40 -9.34 -6.00 -6.79
C HIS A 40 -10.03 -6.79 -7.90
N LEU A 41 -11.34 -6.61 -8.12
CA LEU A 41 -12.04 -7.23 -9.24
C LEU A 41 -11.44 -6.83 -10.60
N VAL A 42 -11.09 -5.56 -10.76
CA VAL A 42 -10.45 -5.06 -11.99
C VAL A 42 -9.06 -5.68 -12.13
N TYR A 43 -8.29 -5.72 -11.05
CA TYR A 43 -6.93 -6.28 -11.07
C TYR A 43 -6.94 -7.76 -11.49
N GLU A 44 -7.87 -8.57 -11.01
CA GLU A 44 -7.97 -9.98 -11.38
C GLU A 44 -8.22 -10.20 -12.89
N ILE A 45 -8.99 -9.34 -13.53
CA ILE A 45 -9.20 -9.42 -14.99
C ILE A 45 -7.97 -8.92 -15.75
N VAL A 46 -7.39 -7.79 -15.34
CA VAL A 46 -6.20 -7.21 -15.97
C VAL A 46 -4.99 -8.14 -15.80
N ASP A 47 -4.80 -8.77 -14.65
CA ASP A 47 -3.71 -9.73 -14.41
C ASP A 47 -3.78 -10.93 -15.37
N ASN A 48 -4.97 -11.36 -15.79
CA ASN A 48 -5.09 -12.41 -16.82
C ASN A 48 -4.58 -11.94 -18.17
N ALA A 49 -4.83 -10.68 -18.55
CA ALA A 49 -4.30 -10.09 -19.79
C ALA A 49 -2.76 -9.86 -19.67
N VAL A 50 -2.27 -9.50 -18.50
CA VAL A 50 -0.82 -9.40 -18.24
C VAL A 50 -0.15 -10.76 -18.30
N ASP A 51 -0.78 -11.84 -17.83
CA ASP A 51 -0.25 -13.20 -17.98
C ASP A 51 -0.15 -13.60 -19.47
N GLU A 52 -1.11 -13.19 -20.33
CA GLU A 52 -1.00 -13.33 -21.79
C GLU A 52 0.17 -12.51 -22.35
N ALA A 53 0.43 -11.32 -21.79
CA ALA A 53 1.59 -10.50 -22.20
C ALA A 53 2.91 -11.13 -21.77
N LEU A 54 3.00 -11.68 -20.57
CA LEU A 54 4.17 -12.43 -20.08
C LEU A 54 4.45 -13.67 -20.93
N ALA A 55 3.40 -14.30 -21.45
CA ALA A 55 3.51 -15.41 -22.38
C ALA A 55 3.84 -14.97 -23.83
N GLY A 56 3.91 -13.65 -24.10
CA GLY A 56 4.26 -13.07 -25.39
C GLY A 56 3.11 -12.96 -26.40
N TYR A 57 1.87 -13.10 -25.96
CA TYR A 57 0.70 -13.11 -26.86
C TYR A 57 -0.17 -11.85 -26.76
N CYS A 58 -0.03 -11.04 -25.72
CA CYS A 58 -0.76 -9.78 -25.57
C CYS A 58 0.19 -8.59 -25.59
N THR A 59 -0.20 -7.52 -26.28
CA THR A 59 0.56 -6.28 -26.38
C THR A 59 -0.22 -5.05 -25.92
N GLU A 60 -1.54 -5.19 -25.77
CA GLU A 60 -2.42 -4.08 -25.44
C GLU A 60 -3.60 -4.54 -24.58
N VAL A 61 -3.86 -3.78 -23.52
CA VAL A 61 -5.01 -3.95 -22.62
C VAL A 61 -5.70 -2.60 -22.46
N ASN A 62 -6.99 -2.57 -22.73
CA ASN A 62 -7.82 -1.38 -22.59
C ASN A 62 -8.86 -1.61 -21.48
N VAL A 63 -8.88 -0.74 -20.49
CA VAL A 63 -9.84 -0.75 -19.40
C VAL A 63 -10.72 0.48 -19.48
N THR A 64 -12.03 0.30 -19.42
CA THR A 64 -13.01 1.38 -19.50
C THR A 64 -13.97 1.32 -18.33
N LEU A 65 -14.09 2.40 -17.58
CA LEU A 65 -15.15 2.65 -16.63
C LEU A 65 -16.36 3.17 -17.40
N MET A 66 -17.42 2.36 -17.47
CA MET A 66 -18.57 2.62 -18.34
C MET A 66 -19.60 3.54 -17.66
N GLU A 67 -20.42 4.20 -18.46
CA GLU A 67 -21.49 5.10 -17.99
C GLU A 67 -22.50 4.42 -17.04
N ASP A 68 -22.72 3.12 -17.22
CA ASP A 68 -23.66 2.30 -16.43
C ASP A 68 -23.07 1.72 -15.13
N GLY A 69 -21.84 2.16 -14.76
CA GLY A 69 -21.14 1.69 -13.57
C GLY A 69 -20.41 0.37 -13.72
N SER A 70 -20.46 -0.26 -14.91
CA SER A 70 -19.67 -1.46 -15.21
C SER A 70 -18.20 -1.12 -15.54
N VAL A 71 -17.35 -2.14 -15.49
CA VAL A 71 -15.99 -2.07 -15.99
C VAL A 71 -15.82 -3.04 -17.14
N GLN A 72 -15.27 -2.55 -18.24
CA GLN A 72 -14.91 -3.35 -19.39
C GLN A 72 -13.40 -3.44 -19.53
N VAL A 73 -12.87 -4.66 -19.68
CA VAL A 73 -11.46 -4.95 -19.94
C VAL A 73 -11.33 -5.68 -21.26
N VAL A 74 -10.51 -5.16 -22.16
CA VAL A 74 -10.28 -5.71 -23.50
C VAL A 74 -8.79 -6.00 -23.65
N ASP A 75 -8.40 -7.23 -23.98
CA ASP A 75 -7.05 -7.61 -24.35
C ASP A 75 -6.98 -8.08 -25.81
N ASN A 76 -5.78 -8.07 -26.38
CA ASN A 76 -5.48 -8.62 -27.70
C ASN A 76 -4.68 -9.94 -27.63
N GLY A 77 -4.84 -10.70 -26.57
CA GLY A 77 -4.19 -11.99 -26.36
C GLY A 77 -4.77 -13.11 -27.25
N ARG A 78 -4.52 -14.37 -26.88
CA ARG A 78 -5.00 -15.56 -27.65
C ARG A 78 -6.51 -15.78 -27.55
N GLY A 79 -7.18 -15.17 -26.58
CA GLY A 79 -8.55 -15.46 -26.18
C GLY A 79 -8.68 -16.75 -25.37
N ILE A 80 -9.62 -16.77 -24.44
CA ILE A 80 -9.91 -17.95 -23.58
C ILE A 80 -10.28 -19.14 -24.46
N PRO A 81 -9.79 -20.39 -24.19
CA PRO A 81 -10.17 -21.58 -24.95
C PRO A 81 -11.69 -21.84 -24.88
N ILE A 82 -12.22 -22.30 -26.01
CA ILE A 82 -13.66 -22.57 -26.18
C ILE A 82 -13.97 -24.06 -26.34
N ASP A 83 -12.94 -24.91 -26.47
CA ASP A 83 -13.06 -26.35 -26.59
C ASP A 83 -13.74 -26.95 -25.35
N ILE A 84 -14.33 -28.13 -25.51
CA ILE A 84 -14.97 -28.82 -24.41
C ILE A 84 -13.91 -29.38 -23.46
N HIS A 85 -13.97 -28.96 -22.19
CA HIS A 85 -13.06 -29.41 -21.14
C HIS A 85 -13.23 -30.94 -20.92
N PRO A 86 -12.16 -31.72 -20.93
CA PRO A 86 -12.25 -33.19 -20.93
C PRO A 86 -12.90 -33.78 -19.66
N VAL A 87 -12.78 -33.11 -18.52
CA VAL A 87 -13.35 -33.56 -17.23
C VAL A 87 -14.73 -32.96 -17.01
N GLU A 88 -14.86 -31.64 -17.09
CA GLU A 88 -16.10 -30.91 -16.78
C GLU A 88 -17.20 -31.05 -17.86
N LYS A 89 -16.84 -31.53 -19.07
CA LYS A 89 -17.75 -31.71 -20.21
C LYS A 89 -18.49 -30.42 -20.62
N LYS A 90 -17.93 -29.27 -20.30
CA LYS A 90 -18.43 -27.94 -20.63
C LYS A 90 -17.36 -27.17 -21.43
N PRO A 91 -17.73 -26.10 -22.18
CA PRO A 91 -16.75 -25.23 -22.81
C PRO A 91 -15.74 -24.70 -21.79
N ALA A 92 -14.46 -24.67 -22.12
CA ALA A 92 -13.41 -24.20 -21.22
C ALA A 92 -13.67 -22.76 -20.74
N LEU A 93 -14.25 -21.90 -21.58
CA LEU A 93 -14.72 -20.56 -21.23
C LEU A 93 -15.68 -20.59 -20.02
N GLU A 94 -16.70 -21.46 -20.05
CA GLU A 94 -17.65 -21.58 -18.94
C GLU A 94 -16.97 -22.15 -17.69
N VAL A 95 -16.08 -23.13 -17.84
CA VAL A 95 -15.36 -23.74 -16.72
C VAL A 95 -14.52 -22.71 -15.98
N VAL A 96 -13.74 -21.89 -16.69
CA VAL A 96 -12.87 -20.86 -16.11
C VAL A 96 -13.68 -19.80 -15.33
N LEU A 97 -14.90 -19.50 -15.77
CA LEU A 97 -15.76 -18.49 -15.15
C LEU A 97 -16.65 -19.02 -14.02
N THR A 98 -16.87 -20.34 -13.93
CA THR A 98 -17.84 -20.93 -12.96
C THR A 98 -17.24 -21.92 -11.98
N VAL A 99 -16.03 -22.44 -12.24
CA VAL A 99 -15.39 -23.44 -11.38
C VAL A 99 -14.18 -22.82 -10.69
N LEU A 100 -14.14 -22.92 -9.36
CA LEU A 100 -12.96 -22.51 -8.58
C LEU A 100 -11.82 -23.48 -8.83
N HIS A 101 -10.57 -22.95 -8.80
CA HIS A 101 -9.36 -23.72 -9.05
C HIS A 101 -9.31 -24.39 -10.45
N ALA A 102 -9.92 -23.75 -11.43
CA ALA A 102 -9.86 -24.14 -12.84
C ALA A 102 -9.06 -23.08 -13.64
N GLY A 103 -8.12 -23.53 -14.44
CA GLY A 103 -7.34 -22.64 -15.30
C GLY A 103 -6.16 -23.30 -15.97
N GLY A 104 -5.69 -22.76 -17.08
CA GLY A 104 -4.55 -23.26 -17.87
C GLY A 104 -3.16 -23.00 -17.22
N LYS A 105 -3.14 -22.50 -15.98
CA LYS A 105 -1.92 -22.14 -15.24
C LYS A 105 -1.42 -23.23 -14.30
N PHE A 106 -2.15 -24.35 -14.17
CA PHE A 106 -1.80 -25.49 -13.30
C PHE A 106 -0.94 -26.59 -13.95
N GLY A 107 -0.53 -26.44 -15.20
CA GLY A 107 0.22 -27.46 -15.93
C GLY A 107 1.25 -26.88 -16.90
N ASP A 108 2.15 -27.72 -17.38
CA ASP A 108 3.28 -27.35 -18.25
C ASP A 108 2.89 -26.81 -19.65
N GLY A 109 1.62 -26.66 -19.95
CA GLY A 109 1.17 -26.49 -21.35
C GLY A 109 0.79 -25.08 -21.80
N GLY A 110 0.60 -24.10 -20.92
CA GLY A 110 0.01 -22.82 -21.31
C GLY A 110 0.82 -21.57 -20.99
N TYR A 111 1.44 -21.53 -19.82
CA TYR A 111 2.16 -20.38 -19.29
C TYR A 111 3.43 -20.86 -18.58
N SER A 112 4.58 -20.38 -19.03
CA SER A 112 5.86 -20.68 -18.35
C SER A 112 6.05 -19.86 -17.09
N VAL A 113 5.41 -18.70 -17.01
CA VAL A 113 5.39 -17.77 -15.89
C VAL A 113 4.01 -17.17 -15.81
N SER A 114 3.40 -17.07 -14.63
CA SER A 114 2.14 -16.36 -14.43
C SER A 114 2.07 -15.74 -13.03
N GLY A 115 1.35 -14.62 -12.89
CA GLY A 115 1.01 -14.01 -11.61
C GLY A 115 -0.21 -14.69 -10.97
N GLY A 116 -1.13 -15.19 -11.78
CA GLY A 116 -2.33 -15.91 -11.34
C GLY A 116 -2.03 -17.36 -10.96
N LEU A 117 -1.85 -17.64 -9.67
CA LEU A 117 -1.45 -18.97 -9.16
C LEU A 117 -2.61 -19.88 -8.75
N HIS A 118 -3.76 -19.29 -8.43
CA HIS A 118 -4.83 -20.04 -7.75
C HIS A 118 -5.99 -20.47 -8.66
N GLY A 119 -6.04 -19.96 -9.92
CA GLY A 119 -7.10 -20.29 -10.87
C GLY A 119 -8.50 -19.91 -10.38
N VAL A 120 -8.61 -18.85 -9.59
CA VAL A 120 -9.90 -18.41 -9.01
C VAL A 120 -10.28 -16.99 -9.41
N GLY A 121 -9.36 -16.16 -9.93
CA GLY A 121 -9.59 -14.74 -10.12
C GLY A 121 -10.86 -14.38 -10.89
N VAL A 122 -10.98 -14.83 -12.13
CA VAL A 122 -12.13 -14.48 -12.96
C VAL A 122 -13.43 -15.10 -12.46
N SER A 123 -13.40 -16.29 -11.86
CA SER A 123 -14.58 -16.92 -11.26
C SER A 123 -15.04 -16.19 -9.99
N VAL A 124 -14.11 -15.60 -9.23
CA VAL A 124 -14.39 -14.73 -8.09
C VAL A 124 -15.05 -13.43 -8.58
N VAL A 125 -14.53 -12.79 -9.64
CA VAL A 125 -15.17 -11.61 -10.23
C VAL A 125 -16.60 -11.93 -10.68
N ASN A 126 -16.81 -13.06 -11.36
CA ASN A 126 -18.13 -13.50 -11.78
C ASN A 126 -19.07 -13.73 -10.59
N ALA A 127 -18.59 -14.36 -9.52
CA ALA A 127 -19.39 -14.61 -8.30
C ALA A 127 -19.80 -13.32 -7.58
N LEU A 128 -18.95 -12.27 -7.62
CA LEU A 128 -19.16 -11.01 -6.90
C LEU A 128 -19.76 -9.89 -7.78
N SER A 129 -20.17 -10.25 -9.00
CA SER A 129 -20.87 -9.35 -9.92
C SER A 129 -22.37 -9.69 -10.00
N SER A 130 -23.21 -8.68 -10.11
CA SER A 130 -24.63 -8.85 -10.42
C SER A 130 -24.82 -9.43 -11.83
N ASP A 131 -24.02 -8.93 -12.77
CA ASP A 131 -23.99 -9.34 -14.16
C ASP A 131 -22.55 -9.36 -14.67
N LEU A 132 -22.24 -10.30 -15.58
CA LEU A 132 -20.97 -10.37 -16.29
C LEU A 132 -21.21 -10.83 -17.72
N SER A 133 -20.53 -10.21 -18.67
CA SER A 133 -20.50 -10.65 -20.06
C SER A 133 -19.07 -10.88 -20.53
N VAL A 134 -18.87 -11.91 -21.31
CA VAL A 134 -17.59 -12.24 -21.92
C VAL A 134 -17.73 -12.42 -23.42
N GLU A 135 -16.82 -11.82 -24.16
CA GLU A 135 -16.68 -11.99 -25.60
C GLU A 135 -15.25 -12.44 -25.90
N VAL A 136 -15.11 -13.53 -26.63
CA VAL A 136 -13.80 -14.11 -26.98
C VAL A 136 -13.66 -14.16 -28.48
N HIS A 137 -12.61 -13.54 -29.02
CA HIS A 137 -12.21 -13.64 -30.41
C HIS A 137 -11.18 -14.76 -30.55
N ARG A 138 -11.62 -15.91 -31.07
CA ARG A 138 -10.77 -17.11 -31.21
C ARG A 138 -11.23 -18.00 -32.36
N ASP A 139 -10.30 -18.68 -33.00
CA ASP A 139 -10.52 -19.65 -34.06
C ASP A 139 -11.39 -19.12 -35.23
N GLY A 140 -11.19 -17.83 -35.55
CA GLY A 140 -11.85 -17.14 -36.67
C GLY A 140 -13.27 -16.66 -36.37
N PHE A 141 -13.74 -16.76 -35.12
CA PHE A 141 -15.11 -16.38 -34.73
C PHE A 141 -15.11 -15.60 -33.40
N ILE A 142 -16.25 -14.94 -33.17
CA ILE A 142 -16.57 -14.32 -31.89
C ILE A 142 -17.43 -15.31 -31.10
N TRP A 143 -17.09 -15.51 -29.82
CA TRP A 143 -17.83 -16.37 -28.91
C TRP A 143 -18.32 -15.54 -27.74
N ARG A 144 -19.58 -15.70 -27.33
CA ARG A 144 -20.19 -14.89 -26.27
C ARG A 144 -20.88 -15.75 -25.24
N GLN A 145 -20.77 -15.33 -23.96
CA GLN A 145 -21.57 -15.86 -22.87
C GLN A 145 -21.80 -14.77 -21.84
N SER A 146 -22.96 -14.80 -21.20
CA SER A 146 -23.28 -13.88 -20.10
C SER A 146 -23.72 -14.65 -18.86
N TYR A 147 -23.54 -13.99 -17.73
CA TYR A 147 -23.75 -14.58 -16.40
C TYR A 147 -24.55 -13.61 -15.53
N LYS A 148 -25.35 -14.17 -14.65
CA LYS A 148 -26.01 -13.44 -13.58
C LYS A 148 -25.67 -14.06 -12.23
N ILE A 149 -25.05 -13.29 -11.36
CA ILE A 149 -24.61 -13.76 -10.02
C ILE A 149 -23.82 -15.08 -10.13
N GLY A 150 -22.85 -15.14 -11.05
CA GLY A 150 -22.00 -16.31 -11.29
C GLY A 150 -22.64 -17.46 -12.08
N VAL A 151 -23.93 -17.39 -12.42
CA VAL A 151 -24.65 -18.45 -13.15
C VAL A 151 -24.76 -18.08 -14.63
N PRO A 152 -24.40 -18.97 -15.56
CA PRO A 152 -24.56 -18.67 -16.99
C PRO A 152 -26.04 -18.53 -17.38
N ASN A 153 -26.36 -17.46 -18.13
CA ASN A 153 -27.73 -17.21 -18.62
C ASN A 153 -28.09 -18.14 -19.78
N ALA A 154 -27.09 -18.54 -20.57
CA ALA A 154 -27.24 -19.41 -21.72
C ALA A 154 -25.92 -20.15 -22.02
N PRO A 155 -25.92 -21.22 -22.82
CA PRO A 155 -24.68 -21.82 -23.31
C PRO A 155 -23.82 -20.83 -24.13
N VAL A 156 -22.50 -21.11 -24.26
CA VAL A 156 -21.62 -20.34 -25.11
C VAL A 156 -22.16 -20.27 -26.54
N ALA A 157 -22.37 -19.08 -27.06
CA ALA A 157 -22.89 -18.81 -28.37
C ALA A 157 -21.76 -18.45 -29.36
N LYS A 158 -21.77 -19.12 -30.51
CA LYS A 158 -20.90 -18.76 -31.64
C LYS A 158 -21.55 -17.61 -32.42
N GLY A 159 -20.81 -16.51 -32.59
CA GLY A 159 -21.24 -15.32 -33.34
C GLY A 159 -20.55 -15.18 -34.68
N GLU A 160 -20.29 -13.95 -35.09
CA GLU A 160 -19.77 -13.54 -36.39
C GLU A 160 -18.30 -13.99 -36.56
N ALA A 161 -17.84 -13.98 -37.82
CA ALA A 161 -16.43 -14.19 -38.13
C ALA A 161 -15.56 -13.02 -37.61
N SER A 162 -14.39 -13.35 -37.10
CA SER A 162 -13.42 -12.37 -36.60
C SER A 162 -12.03 -12.70 -37.06
N THR A 163 -11.28 -11.68 -37.47
CA THR A 163 -9.85 -11.79 -37.79
C THR A 163 -8.93 -11.43 -36.65
N ARG A 164 -9.52 -10.93 -35.53
CA ARG A 164 -8.78 -10.57 -34.30
C ARG A 164 -8.76 -11.76 -33.33
N THR A 165 -7.84 -11.70 -32.39
CA THR A 165 -7.81 -12.55 -31.21
C THR A 165 -7.89 -11.67 -29.95
N GLY A 166 -8.35 -12.22 -28.83
CA GLY A 166 -8.42 -11.52 -27.55
C GLY A 166 -9.65 -11.85 -26.75
N THR A 167 -9.74 -11.27 -25.57
CA THR A 167 -10.88 -11.41 -24.66
C THR A 167 -11.40 -10.04 -24.27
N THR A 168 -12.72 -9.91 -24.22
CA THR A 168 -13.41 -8.77 -23.60
C THR A 168 -14.21 -9.30 -22.44
N VAL A 169 -13.99 -8.74 -21.25
CA VAL A 169 -14.80 -9.03 -20.05
C VAL A 169 -15.41 -7.71 -19.60
N GLN A 170 -16.74 -7.70 -19.43
CA GLN A 170 -17.45 -6.58 -18.83
C GLN A 170 -18.24 -7.11 -17.63
N PHE A 171 -18.13 -6.43 -16.49
CA PHE A 171 -18.77 -6.85 -15.26
C PHE A 171 -19.36 -5.68 -14.47
N TRP A 172 -20.46 -5.95 -13.77
CA TRP A 172 -21.16 -5.02 -12.89
C TRP A 172 -20.99 -5.50 -11.44
N PRO A 173 -20.28 -4.78 -10.58
CA PRO A 173 -20.14 -5.17 -9.18
C PRO A 173 -21.49 -5.28 -8.49
N ASP A 174 -21.65 -6.27 -7.62
CA ASP A 174 -22.90 -6.49 -6.92
C ASP A 174 -23.03 -5.55 -5.70
N ALA A 175 -23.97 -4.60 -5.76
CA ALA A 175 -24.23 -3.63 -4.69
C ALA A 175 -24.75 -4.28 -3.38
N GLU A 176 -25.17 -5.55 -3.41
CA GLU A 176 -25.52 -6.30 -2.18
C GLU A 176 -24.29 -6.80 -1.43
N ILE A 177 -23.11 -6.82 -2.08
CA ILE A 177 -21.84 -7.29 -1.52
C ILE A 177 -20.93 -6.15 -1.15
N PHE A 178 -20.79 -5.16 -2.03
CA PHE A 178 -19.85 -4.05 -1.86
C PHE A 178 -20.52 -2.86 -1.18
N GLU A 179 -19.76 -2.20 -0.28
CA GLU A 179 -20.18 -0.98 0.41
C GLU A 179 -20.39 0.19 -0.56
N SER A 180 -19.64 0.21 -1.66
CA SER A 180 -19.76 1.12 -2.79
C SER A 180 -19.39 0.37 -4.06
N THR A 181 -19.98 0.74 -5.18
CA THR A 181 -19.63 0.23 -6.52
C THR A 181 -18.97 1.29 -7.39
N ASP A 182 -18.51 2.38 -6.77
CA ASP A 182 -17.86 3.47 -7.49
C ASP A 182 -16.34 3.27 -7.52
N PHE A 183 -15.78 3.15 -8.72
CA PHE A 183 -14.34 2.94 -8.93
C PHE A 183 -13.58 4.25 -8.94
N SER A 184 -12.44 4.30 -8.23
CA SER A 184 -11.50 5.41 -8.31
C SER A 184 -10.62 5.30 -9.54
N PHE A 185 -10.73 6.29 -10.44
CA PHE A 185 -9.84 6.38 -11.62
C PHE A 185 -8.37 6.49 -11.21
N GLU A 186 -8.07 7.26 -10.16
CA GLU A 186 -6.70 7.49 -9.70
C GLU A 186 -6.03 6.22 -9.15
N ILE A 187 -6.76 5.44 -8.36
CA ILE A 187 -6.26 4.16 -7.83
C ILE A 187 -5.93 3.20 -8.98
N LEU A 188 -6.86 3.04 -9.93
CA LEU A 188 -6.64 2.18 -11.11
C LEU A 188 -5.50 2.70 -11.99
N SER A 189 -5.45 4.01 -12.24
CA SER A 189 -4.44 4.68 -13.04
C SER A 189 -3.02 4.46 -12.47
N THR A 190 -2.87 4.62 -11.17
CA THR A 190 -1.61 4.40 -10.47
C THR A 190 -1.15 2.95 -10.59
N ARG A 191 -2.04 1.99 -10.34
CA ARG A 191 -1.72 0.57 -10.47
C ARG A 191 -1.37 0.17 -11.91
N PHE A 192 -2.07 0.68 -12.91
CA PHE A 192 -1.79 0.37 -14.32
C PHE A 192 -0.47 0.97 -14.79
N ARG A 193 -0.08 2.14 -14.28
CA ARG A 193 1.23 2.70 -14.51
C ARG A 193 2.35 1.80 -13.99
N GLU A 194 2.22 1.27 -12.78
CA GLU A 194 3.15 0.31 -12.19
C GLU A 194 3.22 -0.98 -13.03
N MET A 195 2.06 -1.54 -13.39
CA MET A 195 2.01 -2.74 -14.24
C MET A 195 2.66 -2.53 -15.62
N ALA A 196 2.52 -1.34 -16.21
CA ALA A 196 3.15 -1.00 -17.48
C ALA A 196 4.68 -0.89 -17.35
N PHE A 197 5.21 -0.40 -16.24
CA PHE A 197 6.65 -0.40 -15.97
C PHE A 197 7.22 -1.81 -15.82
N LEU A 198 6.48 -2.72 -15.15
CA LEU A 198 6.90 -4.11 -14.90
C LEU A 198 6.80 -4.98 -16.16
N ASN A 199 6.00 -4.57 -17.15
CA ASN A 199 5.77 -5.31 -18.38
C ASN A 199 6.22 -4.48 -19.60
N ARG A 200 7.52 -4.51 -19.85
CA ARG A 200 8.17 -3.71 -20.89
C ARG A 200 7.43 -3.77 -22.23
N GLY A 201 7.02 -2.61 -22.73
CA GLY A 201 6.37 -2.45 -24.02
C GLY A 201 4.86 -2.73 -24.04
N LEU A 202 4.27 -3.30 -22.99
CA LEU A 202 2.83 -3.48 -22.85
C LEU A 202 2.13 -2.11 -22.82
N ILE A 203 1.05 -1.99 -23.59
CA ILE A 203 0.17 -0.82 -23.59
C ILE A 203 -0.97 -1.09 -22.61
N LEU A 204 -1.14 -0.21 -21.65
CA LEU A 204 -2.28 -0.18 -20.73
C LEU A 204 -3.01 1.16 -20.88
N THR A 205 -4.28 1.12 -21.25
CA THR A 205 -5.13 2.31 -21.37
C THR A 205 -6.24 2.24 -20.35
N LEU A 206 -6.50 3.34 -19.63
CA LEU A 206 -7.65 3.51 -18.77
C LEU A 206 -8.47 4.70 -19.26
N THR A 207 -9.77 4.47 -19.49
CA THR A 207 -10.72 5.50 -19.93
C THR A 207 -11.89 5.57 -18.97
N ASP A 208 -12.32 6.77 -18.62
CA ASP A 208 -13.49 7.00 -17.75
C ASP A 208 -14.61 7.66 -18.58
N LEU A 209 -15.67 6.88 -18.83
CA LEU A 209 -16.86 7.34 -19.57
C LEU A 209 -18.00 7.75 -18.65
N ARG A 210 -17.80 7.71 -17.34
CA ARG A 210 -18.85 8.04 -16.37
C ARG A 210 -19.25 9.50 -16.47
N PRO A 211 -20.52 9.83 -16.30
CA PRO A 211 -21.03 11.22 -16.37
C PRO A 211 -20.33 12.12 -15.35
N GLY A 212 -19.85 13.28 -15.80
CA GLY A 212 -19.17 14.26 -14.95
C GLY A 212 -17.65 14.03 -14.80
N HIS A 213 -17.11 12.93 -15.29
CA HIS A 213 -15.67 12.63 -15.30
C HIS A 213 -15.06 13.05 -16.64
N VAL A 214 -14.84 14.35 -16.81
CA VAL A 214 -14.30 14.94 -18.05
C VAL A 214 -13.05 15.76 -17.77
N ASP A 215 -12.18 15.87 -18.76
CA ASP A 215 -11.00 16.71 -18.73
C ASP A 215 -11.36 18.20 -18.89
N ASP A 216 -10.33 19.08 -18.92
CA ASP A 216 -10.52 20.52 -19.08
C ASP A 216 -11.13 20.92 -20.46
N LYS A 217 -11.19 19.99 -21.41
CA LYS A 217 -11.80 20.19 -22.74
C LYS A 217 -13.23 19.65 -22.82
N GLY A 218 -13.70 18.99 -21.78
CA GLY A 218 -15.00 18.32 -21.75
C GLY A 218 -15.02 16.94 -22.41
N GLU A 219 -13.84 16.36 -22.67
CA GLU A 219 -13.69 15.00 -23.20
C GLU A 219 -13.52 13.99 -22.06
N ALA A 220 -13.84 12.72 -22.31
CA ALA A 220 -13.64 11.64 -21.35
C ALA A 220 -12.17 11.55 -20.88
N ILE A 221 -11.94 11.41 -19.58
CA ILE A 221 -10.60 11.28 -19.04
C ILE A 221 -10.01 9.95 -19.52
N ALA A 222 -8.85 10.01 -20.19
CA ALA A 222 -8.13 8.83 -20.66
C ALA A 222 -6.63 8.95 -20.41
N VAL A 223 -6.00 7.87 -19.95
CA VAL A 223 -4.56 7.77 -19.79
C VAL A 223 -4.05 6.52 -20.48
N ARG A 224 -2.86 6.63 -21.08
CA ARG A 224 -2.20 5.53 -21.79
C ARG A 224 -0.77 5.39 -21.28
N TYR A 225 -0.44 4.22 -20.78
CA TYR A 225 0.88 3.87 -20.28
C TYR A 225 1.58 2.88 -21.21
N GLN A 226 2.82 3.17 -21.52
CA GLN A 226 3.71 2.29 -22.27
C GLN A 226 5.16 2.70 -22.00
N TYR A 227 5.98 1.80 -21.49
CA TYR A 227 7.36 2.08 -21.15
C TYR A 227 8.30 1.10 -21.85
N GLN A 228 9.10 1.63 -22.76
CA GLN A 228 10.06 0.82 -23.53
C GLN A 228 11.30 0.45 -22.72
N GLY A 229 11.66 1.24 -21.72
CA GLY A 229 12.74 0.96 -20.77
C GLY A 229 12.33 0.05 -19.61
N GLY A 230 11.03 -0.25 -19.47
CA GLY A 230 10.52 -1.11 -18.40
C GLY A 230 10.87 -0.60 -17.00
N ILE A 231 11.46 -1.45 -16.15
CA ILE A 231 11.81 -1.08 -14.77
C ILE A 231 12.93 0.00 -14.68
N ALA A 232 13.73 0.21 -15.72
CA ALA A 232 14.65 1.34 -15.76
C ALA A 232 13.89 2.69 -15.86
N ASP A 233 12.82 2.74 -16.66
CA ASP A 233 11.94 3.91 -16.70
C ASP A 233 11.21 4.11 -15.36
N PHE A 234 10.94 3.02 -14.64
CA PHE A 234 10.35 3.09 -13.29
C PHE A 234 11.30 3.76 -12.29
N VAL A 235 12.58 3.34 -12.25
CA VAL A 235 13.60 3.99 -11.42
C VAL A 235 13.76 5.46 -11.77
N LYS A 236 13.78 5.78 -13.07
CA LYS A 236 13.84 7.17 -13.55
C LYS A 236 12.63 7.98 -13.09
N HIS A 237 11.44 7.39 -13.14
CA HIS A 237 10.21 8.02 -12.67
C HIS A 237 10.28 8.31 -11.16
N LEU A 238 10.66 7.35 -10.33
CA LEU A 238 10.79 7.50 -8.88
C LEU A 238 11.88 8.52 -8.49
N ASN A 239 12.94 8.64 -9.29
CA ASN A 239 14.00 9.61 -9.05
C ASN A 239 13.75 10.99 -9.70
N SER A 240 12.65 11.16 -10.44
CA SER A 240 12.36 12.43 -11.14
C SER A 240 12.24 13.64 -10.21
N THR A 241 11.90 13.40 -8.94
CA THR A 241 11.76 14.41 -7.88
C THR A 241 13.00 14.57 -7.01
N ARG A 242 14.04 13.76 -7.27
CA ARG A 242 15.27 13.66 -6.46
C ARG A 242 16.50 14.00 -7.29
N GLY A 243 17.51 14.59 -6.67
CA GLY A 243 18.78 14.82 -7.34
C GLY A 243 19.51 13.49 -7.59
N GLU A 244 20.13 13.33 -8.75
CA GLU A 244 20.92 12.15 -9.08
C GLU A 244 22.29 12.18 -8.39
N GLN A 245 22.70 11.08 -7.76
CA GLN A 245 24.07 10.92 -7.23
C GLN A 245 25.06 10.56 -8.34
N HIS A 246 24.60 9.84 -9.35
CA HIS A 246 25.31 9.47 -10.57
C HIS A 246 24.33 9.37 -11.74
N LYS A 247 24.83 9.51 -12.97
CA LYS A 247 23.97 9.64 -14.18
C LYS A 247 23.34 8.35 -14.66
N SER A 248 24.05 7.24 -14.55
CA SER A 248 23.61 5.96 -15.11
C SER A 248 22.54 5.30 -14.27
N ILE A 249 21.50 4.78 -14.89
CA ILE A 249 20.66 3.75 -14.27
C ILE A 249 21.33 2.41 -14.51
N ILE A 250 21.68 1.73 -13.43
CA ILE A 250 22.27 0.39 -13.47
C ILE A 250 21.15 -0.59 -13.77
N PHE A 251 21.27 -1.33 -14.88
CA PHE A 251 20.28 -2.31 -15.30
C PHE A 251 20.91 -3.69 -15.43
N ILE A 252 20.37 -4.67 -14.74
CA ILE A 252 20.81 -6.06 -14.72
C ILE A 252 19.69 -6.91 -15.33
N GLN A 253 20.06 -7.83 -16.21
CA GLN A 253 19.18 -8.87 -16.74
C GLN A 253 19.89 -10.20 -16.70
N ALA A 254 19.26 -11.20 -16.12
CA ALA A 254 19.80 -12.57 -16.01
C ALA A 254 18.67 -13.59 -16.18
N GLU A 255 19.02 -14.74 -16.76
CA GLU A 255 18.09 -15.86 -16.95
C GLU A 255 18.79 -17.19 -16.67
N ASP A 256 18.11 -18.10 -15.97
CA ASP A 256 18.49 -19.51 -15.88
C ASP A 256 17.37 -20.40 -16.42
N LYS A 257 17.60 -20.94 -17.63
CA LYS A 257 16.62 -21.78 -18.33
C LYS A 257 16.36 -23.12 -17.63
N LYS A 258 17.31 -23.63 -16.83
CA LYS A 258 17.13 -24.90 -16.10
C LYS A 258 16.23 -24.71 -14.89
N LEU A 259 16.42 -23.60 -14.18
CA LEU A 259 15.58 -23.22 -13.04
C LEU A 259 14.28 -22.53 -13.48
N LYS A 260 14.13 -22.20 -14.77
CA LYS A 260 13.03 -21.39 -15.31
C LYS A 260 12.84 -20.08 -14.53
N ILE A 261 13.96 -19.41 -14.22
CA ILE A 261 13.99 -18.14 -13.48
C ILE A 261 14.60 -17.06 -14.36
N SER A 262 14.00 -15.90 -14.38
CA SER A 262 14.56 -14.66 -14.95
C SER A 262 14.50 -13.52 -13.95
N LEU A 263 15.52 -12.67 -13.96
CA LEU A 263 15.69 -11.53 -13.07
C LEU A 263 15.96 -10.27 -13.89
N GLU A 264 15.27 -9.22 -13.56
CA GLU A 264 15.60 -7.86 -13.96
C GLU A 264 15.78 -7.01 -12.71
N VAL A 265 16.86 -6.23 -12.64
CA VAL A 265 17.09 -5.24 -11.59
C VAL A 265 17.44 -3.91 -12.21
N ALA A 266 16.78 -2.86 -11.80
CA ALA A 266 17.17 -1.50 -12.14
C ALA A 266 17.42 -0.73 -10.86
N MET A 267 18.49 0.09 -10.81
CA MET A 267 18.82 0.87 -9.62
C MET A 267 19.63 2.11 -9.93
N GLN A 268 19.50 3.11 -9.06
CA GLN A 268 20.27 4.35 -9.10
C GLN A 268 20.29 4.96 -7.70
N TRP A 269 21.44 5.52 -7.30
CA TRP A 269 21.51 6.34 -6.10
C TRP A 269 21.13 7.80 -6.41
N ASN A 270 20.40 8.39 -5.50
CA ASN A 270 20.01 9.80 -5.52
C ASN A 270 20.63 10.56 -4.33
N THR A 271 20.48 11.87 -4.30
CA THR A 271 21.05 12.71 -3.22
C THR A 271 20.27 12.64 -1.91
N GLY A 272 19.12 11.99 -1.88
CA GLY A 272 18.32 11.78 -0.68
C GLY A 272 18.95 10.81 0.31
N PHE A 273 18.29 10.61 1.43
CA PHE A 273 18.76 9.79 2.54
C PHE A 273 17.92 8.53 2.77
N SER A 274 16.76 8.45 2.14
CA SER A 274 15.84 7.32 2.28
C SER A 274 16.12 6.25 1.23
N GLU A 275 15.97 4.98 1.64
CA GLU A 275 15.97 3.82 0.77
C GLU A 275 14.58 3.65 0.12
N SER A 276 14.54 3.31 -1.17
CA SER A 276 13.33 3.00 -1.94
C SER A 276 13.59 1.74 -2.76
N VAL A 277 13.51 0.57 -2.11
CA VAL A 277 13.69 -0.74 -2.75
C VAL A 277 12.32 -1.42 -2.88
N TYR A 278 11.92 -1.74 -4.11
CA TYR A 278 10.66 -2.42 -4.41
C TYR A 278 10.95 -3.74 -5.10
N THR A 279 10.31 -4.80 -4.61
CA THR A 279 10.55 -6.15 -5.09
C THR A 279 9.28 -6.80 -5.60
N PHE A 280 9.41 -7.52 -6.70
CA PHE A 280 8.30 -8.15 -7.40
C PHE A 280 8.64 -9.60 -7.76
N ALA A 281 7.66 -10.47 -7.63
CA ALA A 281 7.71 -11.85 -8.11
C ALA A 281 6.52 -12.10 -9.04
N ASN A 282 6.78 -12.43 -10.32
CA ASN A 282 5.76 -12.56 -11.36
C ASN A 282 4.80 -11.36 -11.42
N THR A 283 5.35 -10.14 -11.40
CA THR A 283 4.62 -8.86 -11.38
C THR A 283 3.83 -8.53 -10.10
N ILE A 284 3.83 -9.43 -9.12
CA ILE A 284 3.19 -9.22 -7.82
C ILE A 284 4.17 -8.51 -6.90
N HIS A 285 3.74 -7.42 -6.28
CA HIS A 285 4.54 -6.68 -5.31
C HIS A 285 4.70 -7.47 -4.01
N THR A 286 5.95 -7.83 -3.69
CA THR A 286 6.31 -8.53 -2.45
C THR A 286 6.73 -7.51 -1.39
N HIS A 287 5.77 -6.84 -0.80
CA HIS A 287 6.04 -5.72 0.12
C HIS A 287 6.73 -6.14 1.43
N GLU A 288 6.64 -7.39 1.82
CA GLU A 288 7.44 -7.99 2.91
C GLU A 288 8.77 -8.58 2.40
N GLY A 289 9.13 -8.32 1.14
CA GLY A 289 10.37 -8.79 0.52
C GLY A 289 10.37 -10.28 0.21
N GLY A 290 11.43 -10.96 0.63
CA GLY A 290 11.62 -12.38 0.44
C GLY A 290 13.02 -12.73 -0.02
N THR A 291 13.20 -13.97 -0.45
CA THR A 291 14.51 -14.55 -0.78
C THR A 291 15.24 -13.82 -1.90
N HIS A 292 14.53 -13.29 -2.91
CA HIS A 292 15.13 -12.48 -3.99
C HIS A 292 15.66 -11.14 -3.48
N GLU A 293 14.93 -10.46 -2.56
CA GLU A 293 15.42 -9.25 -1.92
C GLU A 293 16.63 -9.51 -1.03
N GLU A 294 16.60 -10.60 -0.25
CA GLU A 294 17.75 -10.98 0.58
C GLU A 294 18.99 -11.22 -0.27
N GLY A 295 18.84 -11.90 -1.42
CA GLY A 295 19.91 -12.12 -2.39
C GLY A 295 20.47 -10.80 -2.93
N PHE A 296 19.61 -9.88 -3.33
CA PHE A 296 19.96 -8.55 -3.81
C PHE A 296 20.71 -7.74 -2.75
N ARG A 297 20.15 -7.59 -1.54
CA ARG A 297 20.74 -6.81 -0.43
C ARG A 297 22.12 -7.34 -0.03
N THR A 298 22.26 -8.66 0.03
CA THR A 298 23.52 -9.33 0.37
C THR A 298 24.59 -9.07 -0.69
N ALA A 299 24.26 -9.24 -1.98
CA ALA A 299 25.17 -9.00 -3.09
C ALA A 299 25.62 -7.55 -3.14
N LEU A 300 24.67 -6.61 -3.09
CA LEU A 300 24.93 -5.17 -3.16
C LEU A 300 25.91 -4.72 -2.08
N THR A 301 25.64 -5.10 -0.82
CA THR A 301 26.52 -4.75 0.32
C THR A 301 27.92 -5.33 0.17
N SER A 302 28.02 -6.59 -0.29
CA SER A 302 29.30 -7.26 -0.50
C SER A 302 30.15 -6.59 -1.57
N ILE A 303 29.54 -6.26 -2.73
CA ILE A 303 30.26 -5.70 -3.87
C ILE A 303 30.71 -4.24 -3.61
N VAL A 304 29.85 -3.40 -2.99
CA VAL A 304 30.22 -2.03 -2.66
C VAL A 304 31.39 -2.00 -1.65
N ASN A 305 31.39 -2.90 -0.65
CA ASN A 305 32.51 -3.05 0.25
C ASN A 305 33.78 -3.50 -0.47
N LYS A 306 33.67 -4.52 -1.32
CA LYS A 306 34.81 -5.04 -2.11
C LYS A 306 35.45 -3.94 -2.97
N PHE A 307 34.63 -3.21 -3.73
CA PHE A 307 35.10 -2.11 -4.56
C PHE A 307 35.70 -0.99 -3.72
N GLY A 308 35.10 -0.65 -2.55
CA GLY A 308 35.65 0.33 -1.62
C GLY A 308 37.02 -0.05 -1.04
N GLU A 309 37.24 -1.36 -0.77
CA GLU A 309 38.54 -1.92 -0.34
C GLU A 309 39.57 -1.86 -1.49
N GLU A 310 39.22 -2.27 -2.70
CA GLU A 310 40.09 -2.23 -3.88
C GLU A 310 40.50 -0.81 -4.27
N GLN A 311 39.61 0.16 -4.13
CA GLN A 311 39.89 1.56 -4.40
C GLN A 311 40.55 2.29 -3.22
N GLY A 312 40.82 1.62 -2.09
CA GLY A 312 41.53 2.16 -0.92
C GLY A 312 40.67 3.13 -0.05
N PHE A 313 39.36 3.17 -0.23
CA PHE A 313 38.43 3.94 0.61
C PHE A 313 38.23 3.26 1.97
N ILE A 314 38.12 1.93 1.98
CA ILE A 314 37.97 1.10 3.18
C ILE A 314 39.33 0.44 3.47
N LYS A 315 39.96 0.82 4.58
CA LYS A 315 41.33 0.38 4.90
C LYS A 315 41.36 -0.70 5.99
N LYS A 316 40.36 -0.73 6.84
CA LYS A 316 40.29 -1.66 7.98
C LYS A 316 38.96 -2.39 7.97
N LYS A 317 38.94 -3.57 8.59
CA LYS A 317 37.72 -4.38 8.69
C LYS A 317 36.61 -3.69 9.50
N GLU A 318 36.99 -2.83 10.45
CA GLU A 318 36.07 -2.04 11.27
C GLU A 318 35.39 -0.89 10.48
N ASP A 319 35.99 -0.48 9.35
CA ASP A 319 35.49 0.59 8.49
C ASP A 319 34.49 0.05 7.44
N ARG A 320 34.17 -1.24 7.44
CA ARG A 320 33.23 -1.85 6.52
C ARG A 320 31.85 -1.22 6.66
N LEU A 321 31.22 -0.99 5.51
CA LEU A 321 29.88 -0.43 5.39
C LEU A 321 28.82 -1.49 5.73
N THR A 322 27.81 -1.09 6.47
CA THR A 322 26.60 -1.90 6.69
C THR A 322 25.69 -1.84 5.48
N GLY A 323 24.67 -2.70 5.43
CA GLY A 323 23.66 -2.68 4.38
C GLY A 323 22.94 -1.33 4.30
N ASP A 324 22.58 -0.74 5.44
CA ASP A 324 21.93 0.57 5.50
C ASP A 324 22.80 1.69 4.94
N ASP A 325 24.10 1.68 5.25
CA ASP A 325 25.05 2.69 4.72
C ASP A 325 25.10 2.64 3.20
N VAL A 326 25.08 1.43 2.62
CA VAL A 326 25.15 1.22 1.17
C VAL A 326 23.84 1.62 0.49
N ARG A 327 22.71 1.42 1.14
CA ARG A 327 21.39 1.68 0.57
C ARG A 327 20.85 3.09 0.84
N GLU A 328 21.58 3.94 1.58
CA GLU A 328 21.19 5.35 1.77
C GLU A 328 21.07 6.06 0.41
N GLY A 329 19.86 6.55 0.10
CA GLY A 329 19.52 7.19 -1.16
C GLY A 329 19.41 6.25 -2.35
N LEU A 330 19.34 4.93 -2.15
CA LEU A 330 19.15 3.96 -3.22
C LEU A 330 17.67 3.89 -3.62
N THR A 331 17.41 4.01 -4.92
CA THR A 331 16.17 3.58 -5.57
C THR A 331 16.45 2.34 -6.38
N ALA A 332 15.75 1.24 -6.10
CA ALA A 332 15.93 -0.03 -6.81
C ALA A 332 14.61 -0.76 -7.03
N ILE A 333 14.47 -1.37 -8.20
CA ILE A 333 13.38 -2.29 -8.57
C ILE A 333 14.00 -3.64 -8.82
N VAL A 334 13.54 -4.66 -8.12
CA VAL A 334 13.95 -6.07 -8.31
C VAL A 334 12.74 -6.86 -8.78
N SER A 335 12.75 -7.27 -10.03
CA SER A 335 11.67 -8.04 -10.66
C SER A 335 12.16 -9.44 -10.99
N LEU A 336 11.62 -10.43 -10.30
CA LEU A 336 11.92 -11.85 -10.52
C LEU A 336 10.70 -12.51 -11.18
N LYS A 337 10.95 -13.35 -12.19
CA LYS A 337 9.94 -14.18 -12.83
C LYS A 337 10.37 -15.64 -12.68
N LEU A 338 9.47 -16.48 -12.19
CA LEU A 338 9.73 -17.91 -11.98
C LEU A 338 8.47 -18.74 -12.21
N ALA A 339 8.65 -20.00 -12.64
CA ALA A 339 7.55 -20.89 -13.01
C ALA A 339 6.68 -21.27 -11.81
N GLU A 340 7.28 -21.54 -10.66
CA GLU A 340 6.59 -22.01 -9.46
C GLU A 340 6.93 -21.14 -8.24
N PRO A 341 6.33 -19.94 -8.13
CA PRO A 341 6.57 -19.08 -6.98
C PRO A 341 5.91 -19.64 -5.72
N GLN A 342 6.68 -19.68 -4.65
CA GLN A 342 6.23 -20.05 -3.32
C GLN A 342 6.15 -18.80 -2.46
N PHE A 343 4.94 -18.39 -2.11
CA PHE A 343 4.72 -17.24 -1.25
C PHE A 343 4.39 -17.66 0.18
N GLU A 344 4.83 -16.85 1.15
CA GLU A 344 4.38 -16.99 2.52
C GLU A 344 2.97 -16.37 2.64
N GLY A 345 1.95 -17.22 2.76
CA GLY A 345 0.56 -16.81 2.90
C GLY A 345 -0.17 -16.51 1.58
N GLN A 346 -1.50 -16.35 1.68
CA GLN A 346 -2.40 -16.16 0.53
C GLN A 346 -2.29 -14.76 -0.08
N THR A 347 -1.87 -13.78 0.68
CA THR A 347 -1.71 -12.39 0.23
C THR A 347 -0.48 -12.16 -0.64
N LYS A 348 0.36 -13.20 -0.84
CA LYS A 348 1.55 -13.20 -1.71
C LYS A 348 2.57 -12.10 -1.37
N THR A 349 2.64 -11.70 -0.11
CA THR A 349 3.42 -10.55 0.35
C THR A 349 4.91 -10.79 0.42
N LYS A 350 5.34 -12.07 0.52
CA LYS A 350 6.74 -12.46 0.69
C LYS A 350 7.06 -13.70 -0.12
N LEU A 351 8.17 -13.68 -0.88
CA LEU A 351 8.64 -14.81 -1.66
C LEU A 351 9.53 -15.73 -0.82
N GLY A 352 9.24 -17.05 -0.83
CA GLY A 352 9.94 -18.06 -0.03
C GLY A 352 10.93 -18.95 -0.80
N ASN A 353 10.96 -18.93 -2.13
CA ASN A 353 11.82 -19.78 -2.96
C ASN A 353 13.31 -19.64 -2.62
N THR A 354 13.96 -20.69 -2.13
CA THR A 354 15.37 -20.63 -1.72
C THR A 354 16.33 -20.45 -2.89
N GLU A 355 16.02 -21.02 -4.06
CA GLU A 355 16.77 -20.87 -5.31
C GLU A 355 16.79 -19.41 -5.80
N ALA A 356 15.74 -18.64 -5.55
CA ALA A 356 15.66 -17.24 -5.92
C ALA A 356 16.75 -16.39 -5.23
N LYS A 357 17.08 -16.69 -3.96
CA LYS A 357 18.14 -16.01 -3.22
C LYS A 357 19.51 -16.18 -3.87
N SER A 358 19.89 -17.44 -4.10
CA SER A 358 21.21 -17.77 -4.66
C SER A 358 21.35 -17.28 -6.10
N PHE A 359 20.30 -17.40 -6.91
CA PHE A 359 20.28 -16.90 -8.28
C PHE A 359 20.43 -15.38 -8.34
N THR A 360 19.61 -14.65 -7.58
CA THR A 360 19.67 -13.18 -7.52
C THR A 360 21.03 -12.71 -7.01
N GLN A 361 21.55 -13.31 -5.93
CA GLN A 361 22.85 -12.96 -5.37
C GLN A 361 23.96 -13.14 -6.38
N LYS A 362 23.97 -14.26 -7.10
CA LYS A 362 24.98 -14.55 -8.14
C LYS A 362 24.92 -13.56 -9.28
N ALA A 363 23.73 -13.35 -9.86
CA ALA A 363 23.53 -12.46 -10.98
C ALA A 363 23.94 -11.02 -10.65
N VAL A 364 23.53 -10.51 -9.49
CA VAL A 364 23.88 -9.17 -9.04
C VAL A 364 25.39 -9.04 -8.78
N ASN A 365 26.02 -10.03 -8.15
CA ASN A 365 27.47 -10.03 -7.94
C ASN A 365 28.25 -9.97 -9.25
N GLU A 366 27.94 -10.84 -10.19
CA GLU A 366 28.66 -10.92 -11.48
C GLU A 366 28.51 -9.61 -12.25
N PHE A 367 27.29 -9.09 -12.37
CA PHE A 367 27.05 -7.86 -13.15
C PHE A 367 27.64 -6.63 -12.48
N LEU A 368 27.44 -6.43 -11.18
CA LEU A 368 27.92 -5.23 -10.49
C LEU A 368 29.44 -5.19 -10.42
N THR A 369 30.12 -6.33 -10.30
CA THR A 369 31.59 -6.37 -10.38
C THR A 369 32.05 -5.77 -11.72
N GLN A 370 31.49 -6.20 -12.84
CA GLN A 370 31.83 -5.69 -14.18
C GLN A 370 31.42 -4.21 -14.33
N TRP A 371 30.27 -3.83 -13.78
CA TRP A 371 29.81 -2.45 -13.88
C TRP A 371 30.72 -1.48 -13.13
N PHE A 372 31.14 -1.80 -11.91
CA PHE A 372 32.08 -0.98 -11.12
C PHE A 372 33.45 -0.86 -11.78
N GLU A 373 33.93 -1.95 -12.42
CA GLU A 373 35.17 -1.92 -13.21
C GLU A 373 35.05 -1.03 -14.44
N ALA A 374 33.90 -1.05 -15.13
CA ALA A 374 33.65 -0.22 -16.30
C ALA A 374 33.33 1.26 -15.96
N ASN A 375 32.79 1.53 -14.76
CA ASN A 375 32.34 2.86 -14.35
C ASN A 375 32.98 3.32 -13.01
N PRO A 376 34.32 3.38 -12.92
CA PRO A 376 35.02 3.63 -11.67
C PRO A 376 34.73 5.00 -11.06
N ALA A 377 34.39 6.00 -11.85
CA ALA A 377 34.03 7.34 -11.37
C ALA A 377 32.70 7.32 -10.61
N GLU A 378 31.64 6.77 -11.23
CA GLU A 378 30.33 6.65 -10.58
C GLU A 378 30.40 5.70 -9.38
N GLY A 379 31.17 4.61 -9.48
CA GLY A 379 31.41 3.71 -8.35
C GLY A 379 32.04 4.38 -7.14
N LYS A 380 33.00 5.30 -7.37
CA LYS A 380 33.60 6.10 -6.28
C LYS A 380 32.60 7.05 -5.64
N ASP A 381 31.69 7.63 -6.41
CA ASP A 381 30.63 8.51 -5.87
C ASP A 381 29.63 7.73 -4.99
N ILE A 382 29.28 6.49 -5.40
CA ILE A 382 28.46 5.59 -4.60
C ILE A 382 29.14 5.22 -3.28
N VAL A 383 30.43 4.83 -3.33
CA VAL A 383 31.20 4.47 -2.12
C VAL A 383 31.35 5.67 -1.18
N ARG A 384 31.63 6.87 -1.71
CA ARG A 384 31.74 8.09 -0.88
C ARG A 384 30.43 8.39 -0.15
N LYS A 385 29.29 8.34 -0.87
CA LYS A 385 27.98 8.50 -0.24
C LYS A 385 27.76 7.48 0.88
N SER A 386 28.08 6.23 0.64
CA SER A 386 27.95 5.16 1.65
C SER A 386 28.86 5.38 2.86
N ILE A 387 30.08 5.90 2.68
CA ILE A 387 31.00 6.28 3.77
C ILE A 387 30.44 7.45 4.58
N ASP A 388 29.88 8.44 3.91
CA ASP A 388 29.24 9.57 4.57
C ASP A 388 28.03 9.13 5.40
N ALA A 389 27.25 8.16 4.90
CA ALA A 389 26.15 7.53 5.65
C ALA A 389 26.67 6.78 6.89
N ALA A 390 27.74 5.99 6.74
CA ALA A 390 28.37 5.28 7.86
C ALA A 390 28.88 6.25 8.93
N ALA A 391 29.52 7.35 8.53
CA ALA A 391 30.00 8.39 9.46
C ALA A 391 28.85 9.03 10.24
N ALA A 392 27.74 9.34 9.56
CA ALA A 392 26.53 9.87 10.18
C ALA A 392 25.91 8.88 11.18
N ARG A 393 25.79 7.61 10.82
CA ARG A 393 25.29 6.54 11.70
C ARG A 393 26.14 6.37 12.96
N VAL A 394 27.47 6.37 12.82
CA VAL A 394 28.39 6.29 13.95
C VAL A 394 28.27 7.51 14.87
N ALA A 395 28.17 8.71 14.30
CA ALA A 395 27.96 9.94 15.06
C ALA A 395 26.63 9.93 15.82
N ALA A 396 25.55 9.47 15.16
CA ALA A 396 24.23 9.32 15.78
C ALA A 396 24.25 8.33 16.94
N ARG A 397 24.91 7.17 16.78
CA ARG A 397 25.06 6.17 17.84
C ARG A 397 25.81 6.72 19.05
N LYS A 398 26.94 7.41 18.84
CA LYS A 398 27.68 8.07 19.91
C LYS A 398 26.83 9.10 20.65
N ALA A 399 26.08 9.93 19.94
CA ALA A 399 25.21 10.94 20.56
C ALA A 399 24.13 10.29 21.43
N ARG A 400 23.54 9.20 20.95
CA ARG A 400 22.53 8.41 21.69
C ARG A 400 23.11 7.78 22.95
N ASP A 401 24.28 7.17 22.86
CA ASP A 401 24.94 6.52 23.99
C ASP A 401 25.35 7.54 25.06
N LEU A 402 25.84 8.71 24.67
CA LEU A 402 26.11 9.82 25.59
C LEU A 402 24.85 10.33 26.28
N SER A 403 23.74 10.42 25.55
CA SER A 403 22.43 10.81 26.11
C SER A 403 21.90 9.77 27.09
N ARG A 404 22.03 8.48 26.77
CA ARG A 404 21.64 7.37 27.68
C ARG A 404 22.46 7.36 28.97
N ASN A 405 23.77 7.53 28.88
CA ASN A 405 24.66 7.60 30.05
C ASN A 405 24.37 8.79 30.96
N ARG A 406 23.94 9.94 30.42
CA ARG A 406 23.51 11.10 31.23
C ARG A 406 22.12 10.89 31.86
N LYS A 407 21.17 10.24 31.16
CA LYS A 407 19.82 9.96 31.69
C LYS A 407 19.80 8.78 32.67
N GLY A 408 20.63 7.76 32.47
CA GLY A 408 20.72 6.59 33.34
C GLY A 408 21.22 6.87 34.76
N LEU A 409 21.86 8.03 34.97
CA LEU A 409 22.30 8.50 36.30
C LEU A 409 21.22 9.29 37.04
N LEU A 410 20.13 9.75 36.38
CA LEU A 410 19.11 10.63 36.96
C LEU A 410 17.68 10.06 36.95
N GLU A 411 17.37 9.07 36.13
CA GLU A 411 16.02 8.50 36.08
C GLU A 411 16.07 6.98 35.80
N GLY A 412 15.79 6.20 36.80
CA GLY A 412 15.71 4.74 36.69
C GLY A 412 14.48 4.27 35.91
N ARG A 413 14.61 4.11 34.61
CA ARG A 413 13.81 3.31 33.67
C ARG A 413 13.73 3.97 32.28
N GLY A 414 14.69 4.01 31.49
CA GLY A 414 14.80 4.30 30.03
C GLY A 414 13.63 4.86 29.17
N MET A 415 12.49 5.17 29.78
CA MET A 415 11.28 5.66 29.12
C MET A 415 11.25 7.19 29.00
N PRO A 416 10.65 7.76 27.94
CA PRO A 416 10.51 9.21 27.82
C PRO A 416 9.72 9.76 29.01
N GLY A 417 10.25 10.74 29.75
CA GLY A 417 9.60 11.31 30.92
C GLY A 417 8.22 11.93 30.67
N LYS A 418 7.89 12.18 29.40
CA LYS A 418 6.58 12.68 28.96
C LYS A 418 5.56 11.59 28.57
N LEU A 419 5.98 10.32 28.44
CA LEU A 419 5.08 9.22 28.14
C LEU A 419 4.25 8.89 29.38
N ALA A 420 2.94 9.01 29.25
CA ALA A 420 2.00 8.45 30.21
C ALA A 420 1.63 7.03 29.78
N ASP A 421 2.40 6.05 30.25
CA ASP A 421 2.25 4.65 29.83
C ASP A 421 0.98 4.00 30.38
N CYS A 422 0.57 2.87 29.80
CA CYS A 422 -0.53 2.03 30.26
C CYS A 422 -0.03 0.92 31.20
N GLN A 423 -0.97 0.30 31.90
CA GLN A 423 -0.66 -0.73 32.90
C GLN A 423 -0.47 -2.11 32.30
N TRP A 424 -1.21 -2.42 31.22
CA TRP A 424 -1.12 -3.71 30.55
C TRP A 424 0.16 -3.83 29.73
N THR A 425 0.63 -5.06 29.59
CA THR A 425 1.87 -5.40 28.87
C THR A 425 1.61 -6.23 27.61
N ASP A 426 0.36 -6.66 27.37
CA ASP A 426 -0.03 -7.36 26.15
C ASP A 426 -0.21 -6.34 25.01
N PRO A 427 0.69 -6.30 24.01
CA PRO A 427 0.63 -5.29 22.94
C PRO A 427 -0.69 -5.29 22.17
N ALA A 428 -1.31 -6.46 22.01
CA ALA A 428 -2.56 -6.61 21.27
C ALA A 428 -3.75 -5.87 21.93
N LYS A 429 -3.64 -5.61 23.22
CA LYS A 429 -4.66 -4.91 24.01
C LYS A 429 -4.29 -3.46 24.31
N CYS A 430 -3.06 -3.04 23.97
CA CYS A 430 -2.54 -1.73 24.31
C CYS A 430 -2.58 -0.77 23.11
N GLU A 431 -2.87 0.49 23.42
CA GLU A 431 -3.00 1.57 22.44
C GLU A 431 -2.10 2.74 22.84
N LEU A 432 -1.43 3.36 21.87
CA LEU A 432 -0.64 4.57 22.07
C LEU A 432 -1.27 5.74 21.33
N TYR A 433 -1.71 6.76 22.05
CA TYR A 433 -2.13 8.04 21.49
C TYR A 433 -0.92 8.97 21.37
N ILE A 434 -0.60 9.36 20.16
CA ILE A 434 0.39 10.39 19.87
C ILE A 434 -0.37 11.70 19.66
N VAL A 435 -0.19 12.64 20.60
CA VAL A 435 -1.06 13.82 20.72
C VAL A 435 -0.27 15.08 20.50
N GLU A 436 -0.85 16.04 19.76
CA GLU A 436 -0.27 17.35 19.53
C GLU A 436 -0.33 18.22 20.78
N GLY A 437 0.83 18.68 21.25
CA GLY A 437 0.97 19.64 22.32
C GLY A 437 0.74 19.11 23.74
N ASP A 438 1.22 19.86 24.73
CA ASP A 438 1.09 19.48 26.14
C ASP A 438 -0.34 19.72 26.67
N SER A 439 -1.09 20.68 26.12
CA SER A 439 -2.47 21.00 26.54
C SER A 439 -3.41 19.85 26.20
N ALA A 440 -3.45 19.44 24.92
CA ALA A 440 -4.24 18.29 24.48
C ALA A 440 -3.73 16.99 25.13
N GLY A 441 -2.41 16.84 25.30
CA GLY A 441 -1.80 15.74 26.06
C GLY A 441 -2.29 15.66 27.49
N GLY A 442 -2.52 16.79 28.15
CA GLY A 442 -3.09 16.86 29.51
C GLY A 442 -4.54 16.36 29.57
N SER A 443 -5.40 16.85 28.66
CA SER A 443 -6.80 16.43 28.55
C SER A 443 -6.90 14.94 28.20
N THR A 444 -6.11 14.46 27.22
CA THR A 444 -6.05 13.06 26.81
C THR A 444 -5.61 12.14 27.96
N LYS A 445 -4.55 12.55 28.69
CA LYS A 445 -4.08 11.81 29.87
C LYS A 445 -5.14 11.74 30.97
N GLY A 446 -5.92 12.81 31.16
CA GLY A 446 -7.01 12.85 32.14
C GLY A 446 -8.22 12.02 31.74
N GLY A 447 -8.51 11.88 30.45
CA GLY A 447 -9.66 11.15 29.91
C GLY A 447 -9.42 9.67 29.64
N ARG A 448 -8.19 9.23 29.45
CA ARG A 448 -7.83 7.87 29.01
C ARG A 448 -8.21 6.76 29.99
N ASP A 449 -8.42 5.56 29.48
CA ASP A 449 -8.33 4.35 30.28
C ASP A 449 -6.85 3.98 30.52
N SER A 450 -6.36 4.24 31.72
CA SER A 450 -4.94 4.00 32.08
C SER A 450 -4.54 2.52 32.06
N ARG A 451 -5.48 1.59 31.97
CA ARG A 451 -5.19 0.15 31.91
C ARG A 451 -4.52 -0.22 30.59
N ASN A 452 -5.05 0.29 29.45
CA ASN A 452 -4.64 -0.11 28.12
C ASN A 452 -4.27 1.05 27.18
N GLN A 453 -4.54 2.30 27.56
CA GLN A 453 -4.24 3.47 26.74
C GLN A 453 -3.05 4.24 27.28
N ALA A 454 -2.00 4.37 26.46
CA ALA A 454 -0.84 5.21 26.69
C ALA A 454 -0.95 6.53 25.92
N VAL A 455 -0.35 7.61 26.43
CA VAL A 455 -0.38 8.94 25.80
C VAL A 455 1.03 9.51 25.73
N LEU A 456 1.44 9.88 24.53
CA LEU A 456 2.71 10.56 24.26
C LEU A 456 2.42 11.93 23.61
N PRO A 457 2.53 13.04 24.36
CA PRO A 457 2.45 14.37 23.78
C PRO A 457 3.70 14.70 22.96
N ILE A 458 3.49 15.32 21.80
CA ILE A 458 4.56 15.81 20.91
C ILE A 458 4.51 17.32 20.90
N ARG A 459 5.66 17.97 21.12
CA ARG A 459 5.76 19.43 21.17
C ARG A 459 6.07 20.00 19.79
N GLY A 460 5.05 20.53 19.13
CA GLY A 460 5.17 21.19 17.84
C GLY A 460 5.52 20.26 16.69
N LYS A 461 5.97 20.86 15.58
CA LYS A 461 6.35 20.14 14.37
C LYS A 461 7.63 19.35 14.60
N ILE A 462 7.58 18.03 14.38
CA ILE A 462 8.79 17.19 14.40
C ILE A 462 9.68 17.50 13.19
N LEU A 463 10.92 17.04 13.24
CA LEU A 463 11.84 17.14 12.12
C LEU A 463 11.26 16.47 10.87
N ASN A 464 11.30 17.17 9.73
CA ASN A 464 10.98 16.55 8.44
C ASN A 464 12.10 15.58 8.04
N VAL A 465 11.82 14.30 8.19
CA VAL A 465 12.79 13.23 7.94
C VAL A 465 13.09 13.00 6.46
N GLU A 466 12.23 13.48 5.55
CA GLU A 466 12.51 13.45 4.12
C GLU A 466 13.72 14.29 3.72
N LYS A 467 13.96 15.39 4.47
CA LYS A 467 15.07 16.34 4.25
C LYS A 467 16.25 16.17 5.20
N ALA A 468 16.20 15.18 6.08
CA ALA A 468 17.18 15.08 7.16
C ALA A 468 17.92 13.74 7.13
N ARG A 469 19.25 13.80 7.30
CA ARG A 469 20.06 12.60 7.49
C ARG A 469 19.74 11.95 8.83
N ILE A 470 19.98 10.64 8.91
CA ILE A 470 19.67 9.81 10.07
C ILE A 470 20.27 10.32 11.39
N ASP A 471 21.47 10.90 11.36
CA ASP A 471 22.11 11.48 12.53
C ASP A 471 21.30 12.64 13.14
N ARG A 472 20.73 13.52 12.31
CA ARG A 472 19.84 14.61 12.75
C ARG A 472 18.48 14.06 13.22
N VAL A 473 17.96 13.07 12.53
CA VAL A 473 16.72 12.39 12.92
C VAL A 473 16.84 11.82 14.33
N LEU A 474 17.94 11.11 14.60
CA LEU A 474 18.21 10.51 15.91
C LEU A 474 18.63 11.51 16.99
N GLN A 475 19.01 12.74 16.65
CA GLN A 475 19.26 13.82 17.61
C GLN A 475 17.96 14.55 18.02
N ASN A 476 16.88 14.42 17.25
CA ASN A 476 15.61 15.05 17.56
C ASN A 476 14.94 14.38 18.76
N ASN A 477 14.67 15.14 19.82
CA ASN A 477 14.13 14.62 21.07
C ASN A 477 12.74 14.01 20.92
N GLU A 478 11.88 14.56 20.03
CA GLU A 478 10.53 14.06 19.77
C GLU A 478 10.59 12.70 19.06
N VAL A 479 11.48 12.58 18.06
CA VAL A 479 11.69 11.32 17.33
C VAL A 479 12.28 10.26 18.27
N GLN A 480 13.27 10.61 19.12
CA GLN A 480 13.80 9.69 20.13
C GLN A 480 12.72 9.20 21.10
N ALA A 481 11.82 10.10 21.51
CA ALA A 481 10.74 9.75 22.40
C ALA A 481 9.76 8.75 21.72
N LEU A 482 9.44 8.94 20.45
CA LEU A 482 8.63 8.03 19.66
C LEU A 482 9.28 6.65 19.52
N ILE A 483 10.53 6.59 19.08
CA ILE A 483 11.29 5.32 18.93
C ILE A 483 11.33 4.56 20.26
N THR A 484 11.58 5.27 21.36
CA THR A 484 11.66 4.65 22.70
C THR A 484 10.30 4.17 23.19
N ALA A 485 9.22 4.94 22.94
CA ALA A 485 7.86 4.56 23.33
C ALA A 485 7.39 3.32 22.56
N LEU A 486 7.61 3.24 21.27
CA LEU A 486 7.22 2.10 20.43
C LEU A 486 8.05 0.85 20.75
N GLY A 487 9.34 1.00 21.01
CA GLY A 487 10.24 -0.09 21.40
C GLY A 487 10.82 -0.91 20.23
N THR A 488 10.39 -0.65 19.00
CA THR A 488 10.74 -1.44 17.80
C THR A 488 12.14 -1.18 17.25
N GLY A 489 12.77 -0.05 17.59
CA GLY A 489 13.93 0.45 16.85
C GLY A 489 13.55 1.07 15.51
N ILE A 490 14.50 1.25 14.62
CA ILE A 490 14.34 1.79 13.25
C ILE A 490 15.34 1.13 12.29
N HIS A 491 15.06 1.12 10.98
CA HIS A 491 15.88 0.49 9.95
C HIS A 491 16.22 -0.98 10.24
N ASP A 492 17.49 -1.40 10.06
CA ASP A 492 17.96 -2.78 10.31
C ASP A 492 17.78 -3.24 11.77
N ASP A 493 17.70 -2.28 12.72
CA ASP A 493 17.39 -2.56 14.12
C ASP A 493 15.87 -2.71 14.37
N PHE A 494 15.02 -2.51 13.34
CA PHE A 494 13.57 -2.58 13.48
C PHE A 494 13.11 -4.02 13.72
N ASP A 495 12.38 -4.21 14.80
CA ASP A 495 11.84 -5.52 15.18
C ASP A 495 10.38 -5.33 15.63
N VAL A 496 9.44 -5.74 14.77
CA VAL A 496 8.01 -5.63 15.04
C VAL A 496 7.57 -6.43 16.27
N GLN A 497 8.29 -7.51 16.62
CA GLN A 497 7.99 -8.32 17.80
C GLN A 497 8.21 -7.58 19.11
N LYS A 498 8.98 -6.49 19.08
CA LYS A 498 9.20 -5.62 20.25
C LYS A 498 8.19 -4.48 20.34
N LEU A 499 7.24 -4.40 19.42
CA LEU A 499 6.20 -3.39 19.45
C LEU A 499 5.36 -3.50 20.72
N ARG A 500 5.18 -2.36 21.39
CA ARG A 500 4.49 -2.31 22.68
C ARG A 500 2.99 -2.04 22.58
N TYR A 501 2.53 -1.56 21.43
CA TYR A 501 1.13 -1.16 21.21
C TYR A 501 0.70 -1.54 19.80
N HIS A 502 -0.30 -2.42 19.66
CA HIS A 502 -0.84 -2.80 18.35
C HIS A 502 -1.85 -1.78 17.78
N LYS A 503 -2.09 -0.68 18.49
CA LYS A 503 -2.78 0.50 17.94
C LYS A 503 -1.99 1.75 18.25
N ILE A 504 -1.48 2.39 17.19
CA ILE A 504 -0.75 3.66 17.24
C ILE A 504 -1.69 4.69 16.63
N ILE A 505 -2.23 5.57 17.47
CA ILE A 505 -3.31 6.49 17.09
C ILE A 505 -2.73 7.90 17.04
N LEU A 506 -2.71 8.49 15.82
CA LEU A 506 -2.28 9.86 15.61
C LEU A 506 -3.47 10.79 15.85
N MET A 507 -3.35 11.66 16.85
CA MET A 507 -4.39 12.57 17.27
C MET A 507 -3.84 14.01 17.25
N ALA A 508 -4.13 14.74 16.19
CA ALA A 508 -3.72 16.12 15.94
C ALA A 508 -4.95 17.01 15.79
N ASP A 509 -4.76 18.31 16.00
CA ASP A 509 -5.80 19.32 15.83
C ASP A 509 -6.35 19.31 14.40
N ALA A 510 -7.58 19.77 14.23
CA ALA A 510 -8.25 19.80 12.93
C ALA A 510 -7.77 20.95 12.02
N ASP A 511 -6.84 21.76 12.48
CA ASP A 511 -6.29 22.91 11.74
C ASP A 511 -5.15 22.52 10.78
N VAL A 512 -4.61 23.51 10.07
CA VAL A 512 -3.53 23.32 9.09
C VAL A 512 -2.22 22.87 9.73
N ASP A 513 -1.94 23.28 10.97
CA ASP A 513 -0.74 22.88 11.70
C ASP A 513 -0.84 21.42 12.16
N GLY A 514 -1.99 20.99 12.67
CA GLY A 514 -2.26 19.61 13.02
C GLY A 514 -2.19 18.67 11.83
N GLN A 515 -2.71 19.08 10.66
CA GLN A 515 -2.57 18.32 9.41
C GLN A 515 -1.09 18.17 9.01
N HIS A 516 -0.29 19.22 9.16
CA HIS A 516 1.14 19.16 8.88
C HIS A 516 1.88 18.24 9.87
N ILE A 517 1.57 18.28 11.17
CA ILE A 517 2.15 17.38 12.18
C ILE A 517 1.80 15.93 11.87
N ARG A 518 0.55 15.66 11.49
CA ARG A 518 0.11 14.34 11.04
C ARG A 518 0.93 13.84 9.85
N THR A 519 1.12 14.69 8.85
CA THR A 519 1.91 14.36 7.66
C THR A 519 3.38 14.08 8.02
N LEU A 520 4.00 14.87 8.90
CA LEU A 520 5.36 14.64 9.39
C LEU A 520 5.50 13.30 10.12
N LEU A 521 4.53 12.95 10.96
CA LEU A 521 4.48 11.66 11.67
C LEU A 521 4.33 10.49 10.69
N LEU A 522 3.43 10.60 9.73
CA LEU A 522 3.26 9.58 8.68
C LEU A 522 4.54 9.42 7.85
N THR A 523 5.22 10.52 7.52
CA THR A 523 6.51 10.49 6.81
C THR A 523 7.57 9.73 7.65
N LEU A 524 7.65 9.99 8.94
CA LEU A 524 8.56 9.28 9.85
C LEU A 524 8.25 7.77 9.88
N LEU A 525 6.98 7.41 10.08
CA LEU A 525 6.55 6.00 10.14
C LEU A 525 6.79 5.29 8.79
N PHE A 526 6.46 5.93 7.68
CA PHE A 526 6.67 5.38 6.34
C PHE A 526 8.16 5.16 6.02
N ARG A 527 9.03 6.13 6.37
CA ARG A 527 10.47 6.07 6.03
C ARG A 527 11.27 5.14 6.93
N PHE A 528 10.93 5.06 8.21
CA PHE A 528 11.78 4.39 9.21
C PHE A 528 11.12 3.21 9.94
N MET A 529 9.80 3.08 9.85
CA MET A 529 9.03 2.07 10.58
C MET A 529 7.87 1.54 9.73
N ARG A 530 8.10 1.44 8.42
CA ARG A 530 7.08 1.07 7.42
C ARG A 530 6.27 -0.19 7.78
N PRO A 531 6.87 -1.27 8.36
CA PRO A 531 6.09 -2.44 8.75
C PRO A 531 4.96 -2.16 9.76
N LEU A 532 4.98 -1.03 10.49
CA LEU A 532 3.86 -0.63 11.36
C LEU A 532 2.61 -0.27 10.56
N ILE A 533 2.78 0.33 9.38
CA ILE A 533 1.67 0.66 8.48
C ILE A 533 1.19 -0.61 7.78
N GLU A 534 2.10 -1.40 7.24
CA GLU A 534 1.83 -2.63 6.50
C GLU A 534 1.08 -3.67 7.36
N ASN A 535 1.40 -3.78 8.64
CA ASN A 535 0.71 -4.65 9.59
C ASN A 535 -0.58 -4.02 10.16
N GLY A 536 -0.97 -2.80 9.71
CA GLY A 536 -2.23 -2.18 10.10
C GLY A 536 -2.27 -1.66 11.54
N TYR A 537 -1.13 -1.32 12.13
CA TYR A 537 -1.06 -0.82 13.50
C TYR A 537 -1.25 0.70 13.63
N VAL A 538 -1.30 1.44 12.52
CA VAL A 538 -1.37 2.91 12.52
C VAL A 538 -2.78 3.39 12.21
N TYR A 539 -3.29 4.30 13.03
CA TYR A 539 -4.63 4.86 12.92
C TYR A 539 -4.63 6.37 13.06
N LEU A 540 -5.59 7.02 12.42
CA LEU A 540 -5.91 8.43 12.62
C LEU A 540 -7.16 8.53 13.47
N ALA A 541 -7.10 9.32 14.55
CA ALA A 541 -8.29 9.68 15.30
C ALA A 541 -9.08 10.74 14.53
N ALA A 542 -10.40 10.61 14.55
CA ALA A 542 -11.33 11.59 13.99
C ALA A 542 -12.13 12.24 15.15
N PRO A 543 -11.60 13.31 15.79
CA PRO A 543 -12.37 14.06 16.78
C PRO A 543 -13.51 14.82 16.09
N PRO A 544 -14.62 15.10 16.80
CA PRO A 544 -15.72 15.89 16.23
C PRO A 544 -15.26 17.31 15.96
N LEU A 545 -15.80 17.90 14.89
CA LEU A 545 -15.58 19.32 14.54
C LEU A 545 -16.58 20.24 15.22
N TYR A 546 -17.78 19.74 15.52
CA TYR A 546 -18.87 20.52 16.06
C TYR A 546 -19.54 19.82 17.26
N LYS A 547 -19.98 20.65 18.19
CA LYS A 547 -20.82 20.28 19.31
C LYS A 547 -22.14 21.03 19.19
N LEU A 548 -23.25 20.31 19.16
CA LEU A 548 -24.60 20.83 19.11
C LEU A 548 -25.22 20.77 20.50
N LYS A 549 -25.53 21.91 21.08
CA LYS A 549 -26.18 22.03 22.37
C LYS A 549 -27.64 22.41 22.14
N TRP A 550 -28.51 21.43 22.28
CA TRP A 550 -29.94 21.68 22.18
C TRP A 550 -30.49 22.35 23.45
N GLY A 551 -31.57 23.15 23.30
CA GLY A 551 -32.25 23.79 24.44
C GLY A 551 -33.03 22.77 25.26
N GLY A 552 -33.13 23.00 26.58
CA GLY A 552 -33.88 22.14 27.49
C GLY A 552 -33.06 21.00 28.08
N LYS A 553 -33.60 19.78 28.02
CA LYS A 553 -32.95 18.55 28.55
C LYS A 553 -32.41 17.63 27.46
N ASP A 554 -32.45 18.06 26.20
CA ASP A 554 -31.97 17.26 25.09
C ASP A 554 -30.46 17.01 25.19
N PRO A 555 -29.99 15.80 24.86
CA PRO A 555 -28.56 15.49 24.94
C PRO A 555 -27.76 16.32 23.94
N VAL A 556 -26.51 16.55 24.29
CA VAL A 556 -25.53 17.15 23.37
C VAL A 556 -25.23 16.16 22.26
N GLU A 557 -25.15 16.65 21.04
CA GLU A 557 -24.78 15.85 19.87
C GLU A 557 -23.48 16.39 19.26
N TYR A 558 -22.72 15.50 18.56
CA TYR A 558 -21.45 15.83 17.96
C TYR A 558 -21.50 15.54 16.47
N ALA A 559 -20.94 16.44 15.66
CA ALA A 559 -20.83 16.27 14.21
C ALA A 559 -19.37 16.32 13.76
N PHE A 560 -19.02 15.44 12.83
CA PHE A 560 -17.66 15.25 12.31
C PHE A 560 -17.43 15.95 10.98
N SER A 561 -18.47 16.54 10.39
CA SER A 561 -18.40 17.32 9.16
C SER A 561 -19.47 18.42 9.13
N ASP A 562 -19.30 19.43 8.25
CA ASP A 562 -20.31 20.46 8.01
C ASP A 562 -21.64 19.87 7.54
N ARG A 563 -21.56 18.88 6.61
CA ARG A 563 -22.75 18.20 6.08
C ARG A 563 -23.52 17.46 7.17
N GLU A 564 -22.81 16.79 8.06
CA GLU A 564 -23.42 16.07 9.18
C GLU A 564 -24.05 17.05 10.16
N ARG A 565 -23.36 18.14 10.53
CA ARG A 565 -23.89 19.22 11.35
C ARG A 565 -25.21 19.78 10.78
N ASP A 566 -25.22 20.13 9.49
CA ASP A 566 -26.39 20.71 8.85
C ASP A 566 -27.54 19.72 8.77
N GLY A 567 -27.25 18.43 8.51
CA GLY A 567 -28.23 17.36 8.56
C GLY A 567 -28.83 17.16 9.94
N MET A 568 -27.98 17.11 10.99
CA MET A 568 -28.43 16.97 12.39
C MET A 568 -29.28 18.18 12.83
N ILE A 569 -28.90 19.40 12.45
CA ILE A 569 -29.68 20.61 12.74
C ILE A 569 -31.05 20.49 12.09
N LYS A 570 -31.14 20.12 10.81
CA LYS A 570 -32.41 19.97 10.11
C LYS A 570 -33.30 18.94 10.79
N LEU A 571 -32.80 17.74 11.03
CA LEU A 571 -33.54 16.66 11.71
C LEU A 571 -33.97 17.03 13.14
N GLY A 572 -33.09 17.69 13.88
CA GLY A 572 -33.40 18.15 15.24
C GLY A 572 -34.53 19.18 15.27
N LEU A 573 -34.53 20.17 14.37
CA LEU A 573 -35.60 21.17 14.25
C LEU A 573 -36.91 20.52 13.81
N GLU A 574 -36.88 19.57 12.85
CA GLU A 574 -38.07 18.80 12.45
C GLU A 574 -38.65 17.97 13.59
N ALA A 575 -37.80 17.47 14.48
CA ALA A 575 -38.19 16.74 15.69
C ALA A 575 -38.65 17.67 16.84
N GLY A 576 -38.70 18.99 16.62
CA GLY A 576 -39.14 19.98 17.60
C GLY A 576 -38.08 20.37 18.63
N LYS A 577 -36.81 19.99 18.47
CA LYS A 577 -35.70 20.45 19.30
C LYS A 577 -35.45 21.93 19.05
N ARG A 578 -35.03 22.66 20.06
CA ARG A 578 -34.71 24.08 19.98
C ARG A 578 -33.19 24.28 19.97
N LEU A 579 -32.67 24.90 18.92
CA LEU A 579 -31.26 25.29 18.88
C LEU A 579 -31.15 26.76 19.39
N PRO A 580 -30.39 26.98 20.48
CA PRO A 580 -30.13 28.31 20.99
C PRO A 580 -29.37 29.15 19.95
N LYS A 581 -29.70 30.46 19.81
CA LYS A 581 -28.99 31.36 18.87
C LYS A 581 -27.56 31.66 19.31
N GLU A 582 -27.35 31.74 20.62
CA GLU A 582 -26.04 31.90 21.24
C GLU A 582 -25.65 30.56 21.86
N ASP A 583 -24.44 30.12 21.66
CA ASP A 583 -23.85 28.85 22.18
C ASP A 583 -24.53 27.54 21.74
N GLY A 584 -25.50 27.56 20.83
CA GLY A 584 -26.11 26.31 20.31
C GLY A 584 -25.19 25.46 19.45
N ILE A 585 -24.22 26.07 18.77
CA ILE A 585 -23.22 25.40 17.93
C ILE A 585 -21.85 25.87 18.39
N GLN A 586 -21.04 24.96 18.86
CA GLN A 586 -19.63 25.19 19.16
C GLN A 586 -18.75 24.47 18.14
N ARG A 587 -17.87 25.21 17.45
CA ARG A 587 -16.82 24.62 16.61
C ARG A 587 -15.56 24.43 17.45
N PHE A 588 -15.01 23.22 17.47
CA PHE A 588 -13.71 22.97 18.07
C PHE A 588 -12.60 23.38 17.10
N LYS A 589 -11.66 24.19 17.57
CA LYS A 589 -10.46 24.58 16.81
C LYS A 589 -9.29 23.65 17.10
N GLY A 590 -9.25 23.06 18.30
CA GLY A 590 -8.19 22.14 18.71
C GLY A 590 -8.63 21.22 19.85
N LEU A 591 -7.92 20.13 20.02
CA LEU A 591 -8.13 19.11 21.06
C LEU A 591 -7.99 19.68 22.48
N GLY A 592 -7.17 20.72 22.64
CA GLY A 592 -6.99 21.41 23.92
C GLY A 592 -8.23 22.14 24.44
N GLU A 593 -9.23 22.39 23.58
CA GLU A 593 -10.51 22.97 23.96
C GLU A 593 -11.51 21.96 24.53
N MET A 594 -11.23 20.67 24.37
CA MET A 594 -12.10 19.60 24.83
C MET A 594 -11.74 19.17 26.27
N PRO A 595 -12.70 19.22 27.22
CA PRO A 595 -12.51 18.62 28.54
C PRO A 595 -12.22 17.11 28.43
N ALA A 596 -11.49 16.58 29.39
CA ALA A 596 -11.06 15.18 29.39
C ALA A 596 -12.22 14.17 29.21
N LYS A 597 -13.38 14.44 29.83
CA LYS A 597 -14.56 13.58 29.66
C LYS A 597 -15.12 13.63 28.25
N GLU A 598 -15.20 14.81 27.65
CA GLU A 598 -15.72 14.99 26.31
C GLU A 598 -14.80 14.31 25.26
N LEU A 599 -13.48 14.44 25.46
CA LEU A 599 -12.49 13.77 24.62
C LEU A 599 -12.59 12.25 24.75
N TRP A 600 -12.86 11.73 25.95
CA TRP A 600 -13.15 10.32 26.15
C TRP A 600 -14.40 9.91 25.36
N ASP A 601 -15.53 10.54 25.63
CA ASP A 601 -16.84 10.15 25.10
C ASP A 601 -16.90 10.19 23.56
N THR A 602 -16.08 11.03 22.91
CA THR A 602 -16.13 11.25 21.44
C THR A 602 -14.98 10.62 20.66
N THR A 603 -13.79 10.47 21.28
CA THR A 603 -12.56 10.20 20.52
C THR A 603 -11.74 9.04 21.10
N MET A 604 -11.89 8.70 22.37
CA MET A 604 -11.05 7.72 23.02
C MET A 604 -11.78 6.44 23.44
N ASP A 605 -13.08 6.52 23.72
CA ASP A 605 -13.90 5.37 24.08
C ASP A 605 -13.97 4.37 22.92
N PRO A 606 -13.48 3.13 23.09
CA PRO A 606 -13.50 2.11 22.04
C PRO A 606 -14.88 1.81 21.45
N GLU A 607 -15.96 2.05 22.21
CA GLU A 607 -17.34 1.77 21.77
C GLU A 607 -17.91 2.88 20.89
N HIS A 608 -17.40 4.12 20.99
CA HIS A 608 -17.99 5.28 20.32
C HIS A 608 -17.05 6.02 19.37
N ARG A 609 -15.74 5.86 19.52
CA ARG A 609 -14.73 6.56 18.72
C ARG A 609 -14.70 6.11 17.26
N VAL A 610 -14.34 7.03 16.39
CA VAL A 610 -14.04 6.75 14.97
C VAL A 610 -12.54 6.78 14.77
N LEU A 611 -11.98 5.65 14.30
CA LEU A 611 -10.59 5.52 13.90
C LEU A 611 -10.51 5.15 12.42
N VAL A 612 -9.68 5.88 11.69
CA VAL A 612 -9.36 5.57 10.29
C VAL A 612 -8.02 4.84 10.27
N GLN A 613 -8.01 3.59 9.82
CA GLN A 613 -6.76 2.83 9.67
C GLN A 613 -5.95 3.39 8.51
N VAL A 614 -4.66 3.58 8.73
CA VAL A 614 -3.73 3.95 7.66
C VAL A 614 -3.32 2.69 6.92
N THR A 615 -3.65 2.62 5.64
CA THR A 615 -3.29 1.51 4.75
C THR A 615 -2.21 1.94 3.77
N LEU A 616 -1.42 0.99 3.30
CA LEU A 616 -0.41 1.19 2.27
C LEU A 616 -0.75 0.24 1.11
N GLU A 617 -1.47 0.77 0.12
CA GLU A 617 -1.91 -0.01 -1.04
C GLU A 617 -0.85 -0.06 -2.14
N ASP A 618 -0.21 1.07 -2.39
CA ASP A 618 0.89 1.23 -3.34
C ASP A 618 2.05 1.99 -2.69
N ALA A 619 3.10 1.24 -2.39
CA ALA A 619 4.27 1.79 -1.71
C ALA A 619 5.09 2.74 -2.60
N ALA A 620 5.10 2.51 -3.93
CA ALA A 620 5.80 3.37 -4.85
C ALA A 620 5.07 4.71 -5.03
N ALA A 621 3.74 4.67 -5.15
CA ALA A 621 2.93 5.89 -5.20
C ALA A 621 3.02 6.69 -3.90
N ALA A 622 3.02 6.02 -2.74
CA ALA A 622 3.20 6.69 -1.46
C ALA A 622 4.59 7.32 -1.34
N ASP A 623 5.64 6.65 -1.81
CA ASP A 623 7.01 7.19 -1.85
C ASP A 623 7.10 8.45 -2.71
N ASP A 624 6.53 8.42 -3.92
CA ASP A 624 6.46 9.58 -4.80
C ASP A 624 5.71 10.75 -4.13
N LEU A 625 4.55 10.46 -3.54
CA LEU A 625 3.75 11.46 -2.85
C LEU A 625 4.49 12.11 -1.67
N PHE A 626 5.16 11.32 -0.82
CA PHE A 626 5.98 11.86 0.26
C PHE A 626 7.16 12.68 -0.27
N SER A 627 7.80 12.24 -1.35
CA SER A 627 8.90 12.98 -1.99
C SER A 627 8.43 14.32 -2.56
N VAL A 628 7.27 14.38 -3.20
CA VAL A 628 6.66 15.63 -3.72
C VAL A 628 6.25 16.56 -2.58
N LEU A 629 5.49 16.06 -1.60
CA LEU A 629 4.93 16.89 -0.53
C LEU A 629 5.96 17.35 0.48
N MET A 630 6.89 16.46 0.87
CA MET A 630 7.83 16.66 1.98
C MET A 630 9.27 16.87 1.51
N GLY A 631 9.59 16.59 0.25
CA GLY A 631 10.91 16.75 -0.36
C GLY A 631 11.34 18.22 -0.59
N GLU A 632 12.49 18.40 -1.26
CA GLU A 632 13.09 19.73 -1.48
C GLU A 632 12.47 20.47 -2.68
N ASP A 633 11.90 19.76 -3.66
CA ASP A 633 11.36 20.36 -4.88
C ASP A 633 10.06 21.13 -4.60
N VAL A 634 10.20 22.47 -4.59
CA VAL A 634 9.09 23.39 -4.34
C VAL A 634 8.15 23.46 -5.55
N GLU A 635 8.68 23.34 -6.77
CA GLU A 635 7.88 23.51 -7.99
C GLU A 635 6.92 22.33 -8.18
N GLN A 636 7.37 21.12 -7.99
CA GLN A 636 6.50 19.94 -8.06
C GLN A 636 5.40 19.98 -6.97
N ARG A 637 5.75 20.40 -5.75
CA ARG A 637 4.76 20.60 -4.68
C ARG A 637 3.72 21.65 -5.06
N ARG A 638 4.15 22.78 -5.68
CA ARG A 638 3.23 23.81 -6.17
C ARG A 638 2.28 23.24 -7.22
N GLN A 639 2.80 22.51 -8.19
CA GLN A 639 2.00 21.87 -9.24
C GLN A 639 1.01 20.86 -8.67
N PHE A 640 1.42 20.05 -7.68
CA PHE A 640 0.54 19.13 -6.97
C PHE A 640 -0.61 19.89 -6.30
N ILE A 641 -0.32 20.95 -5.54
CA ILE A 641 -1.32 21.77 -4.85
C ILE A 641 -2.28 22.40 -5.88
N GLN A 642 -1.78 22.93 -6.99
CA GLN A 642 -2.63 23.53 -8.03
C GLN A 642 -3.56 22.52 -8.70
N ARG A 643 -3.08 21.31 -8.99
CA ARG A 643 -3.91 20.25 -9.59
C ARG A 643 -5.02 19.78 -8.65
N ASN A 644 -4.73 19.67 -7.36
CA ASN A 644 -5.65 19.16 -6.35
C ASN A 644 -6.40 20.29 -5.60
N ALA A 645 -6.28 21.55 -6.04
CA ALA A 645 -6.91 22.68 -5.36
C ALA A 645 -8.45 22.59 -5.37
N LYS A 646 -9.05 21.95 -6.36
CA LYS A 646 -10.49 21.73 -6.47
C LYS A 646 -11.03 20.74 -5.42
N ASP A 647 -10.19 19.86 -4.89
CA ASP A 647 -10.56 18.81 -3.93
C ASP A 647 -10.45 19.29 -2.48
N VAL A 648 -9.89 20.48 -2.27
CA VAL A 648 -9.76 21.08 -0.94
C VAL A 648 -11.14 21.50 -0.45
N ARG A 649 -11.70 20.74 0.49
CA ARG A 649 -13.03 20.99 1.07
C ARG A 649 -13.01 22.00 2.21
N PHE A 650 -11.84 22.29 2.78
CA PHE A 650 -11.68 23.18 3.93
C PHE A 650 -10.43 24.05 3.74
N LEU A 651 -10.64 25.30 3.41
CA LEU A 651 -9.66 26.37 3.61
C LEU A 651 -10.09 27.12 4.87
N ASP A 652 -9.26 27.07 5.90
CA ASP A 652 -9.38 27.97 7.05
C ASP A 652 -8.83 29.34 6.58
N ILE A 653 -9.73 30.20 6.06
CA ILE A 653 -9.42 31.57 5.62
C ILE A 653 -9.74 32.52 6.76
#